data_6a85a73fe16c32b1c4cd0cbc21bdf29f
#
_entry.id   6a85a73fe16c32b1c4cd0cbc21bdf29f
#
_cell.length_a   1.000
_cell.length_b   1.000
_cell.length_c   1.000
_cell.angle_alpha   90.00
_cell.angle_beta   90.00
_cell.angle_gamma   90.00
#
_symmetry.space_group_name_H-M   'P 1'
#
loop_
_entity.id
_entity.type
_entity.pdbx_description
1 polymer ?
#
loop_
_entity_poly.entity_id
_entity_poly.type
_entity_poly.pdbx_seq_one_letter_code
_entity_poly.pdbx_strand_id
1 'polypeptide(L)'
;MIIYHESSKTFHLYNNEISYIMCVLPNGHLGNLYFGKRIHDREDFSYLLEMKQRPMTACVYEGNRKFSLEHLKLEYPVYGSSDYRYPAMEILQENGSRISDFTYVSYTIAAGKPKLQGLPATYTEKDEEAQTLCVKLKDEVTGIVLELLYTIFTQRGIITRSARFTNEGTSSVHLLNAMSLSLDLPDKDYVWMQFSGAWSRERHVKERRLEQGIQSVGSIRGNSSHEHNPFIVLRRPSATENAGEVMGFSLIYSGNHRMQAEVDTHDTTRITVGINPQNFDWKLDCGESFQTPEAVVVFSDKGLNGMSQTFHKLYQKRLARGYWRDRPRPILNNNWEATYFDFTEDRLVEIAAKAKECGVELFVLDDGWFGARSNDYAGLGDWVANRECLPQGIKGIADRIEEMGMKFGLWFEPEMVNKDSDLYRAHPDWILQTPQRHSCHGRNQYVLDFSRKEVVDCIYEMMYKILSEAKVSYIKWDMNRSITECYSAALPADRQGEVFHRYILGVYDLYERLNTAFPQILFESCASGGGRFDPGILYYAPQGWTSDDTDAAERVKIQYGTSMCYPVSSMGSHVSVVPNHQLNRKTPLHTRANVAYFGTFGYELDLNKLSDEEISEVKQQITFMKEYRELIQFGTFYRLKSPFEGNETVWMTVSEDKKTALVFWYRERNVVNADFTRVRLQGLDPDLIYRNEYNETENYGDELMNLGLLTTDCTAGEPTSEDEPCTDYESRIYVLTAK
;
A
#
# COMPACT_ATOMS: atom_id res chain seq x y z
N MET A 1 -17.29 -2.40 20.32
CA MET A 1 -17.80 -3.50 21.19
C MET A 1 -18.34 -4.63 20.33
N ILE A 2 -18.33 -5.83 20.86
CA ILE A 2 -18.90 -7.02 20.20
C ILE A 2 -19.96 -7.62 21.14
N ILE A 3 -21.18 -7.77 20.65
CA ILE A 3 -22.31 -8.38 21.37
C ILE A 3 -22.75 -9.62 20.59
N TYR A 4 -23.08 -10.67 21.30
CA TYR A 4 -23.75 -11.84 20.75
C TYR A 4 -25.12 -12.01 21.41
N HIS A 5 -26.16 -12.09 20.61
CA HIS A 5 -27.53 -12.34 21.02
C HIS A 5 -27.85 -13.83 20.82
N GLU A 6 -27.89 -14.57 21.91
CA GLU A 6 -28.07 -16.04 21.92
C GLU A 6 -29.40 -16.47 21.28
N SER A 7 -30.48 -15.75 21.56
CA SER A 7 -31.83 -16.10 21.07
C SER A 7 -31.96 -16.03 19.54
N SER A 8 -31.32 -15.04 18.92
CA SER A 8 -31.33 -14.79 17.47
C SER A 8 -30.06 -15.27 16.76
N LYS A 9 -29.07 -15.77 17.53
CA LYS A 9 -27.73 -16.14 17.05
C LYS A 9 -27.07 -15.05 16.22
N THR A 10 -27.19 -13.78 16.65
CA THR A 10 -26.74 -12.61 15.94
C THR A 10 -25.53 -11.99 16.63
N PHE A 11 -24.49 -11.70 15.84
CA PHE A 11 -23.32 -10.93 16.26
C PHE A 11 -23.46 -9.49 15.80
N HIS A 12 -23.29 -8.54 16.71
CA HIS A 12 -23.20 -7.11 16.41
C HIS A 12 -21.87 -6.55 16.88
N LEU A 13 -21.00 -6.25 15.92
CA LEU A 13 -19.72 -5.58 16.13
C LEU A 13 -19.92 -4.10 15.86
N TYR A 14 -19.60 -3.24 16.80
CA TYR A 14 -19.81 -1.80 16.64
C TYR A 14 -18.88 -0.93 17.47
N ASN A 15 -18.69 0.29 17.00
CA ASN A 15 -18.05 1.37 17.71
C ASN A 15 -18.87 2.66 17.54
N ASN A 16 -18.28 3.84 17.71
CA ASN A 16 -19.00 5.11 17.54
C ASN A 16 -19.30 5.48 16.08
N GLU A 17 -18.64 4.86 15.11
CA GLU A 17 -18.73 5.21 13.68
C GLU A 17 -19.45 4.14 12.86
N ILE A 18 -19.22 2.85 13.14
CA ILE A 18 -19.70 1.74 12.32
C ILE A 18 -20.46 0.68 13.09
N SER A 19 -21.30 -0.07 12.38
CA SER A 19 -21.87 -1.34 12.78
C SER A 19 -21.63 -2.39 11.73
N TYR A 20 -21.30 -3.61 12.17
CA TYR A 20 -21.19 -4.82 11.36
C TYR A 20 -22.04 -5.90 12.01
N ILE A 21 -23.03 -6.45 11.29
CA ILE A 21 -24.01 -7.38 11.85
C ILE A 21 -24.08 -8.63 10.99
N MET A 22 -23.95 -9.78 11.63
CA MET A 22 -24.09 -11.09 10.99
C MET A 22 -24.84 -12.06 11.89
N CYS A 23 -25.39 -13.12 11.34
CA CYS A 23 -26.11 -14.16 12.09
C CYS A 23 -25.76 -15.55 11.62
N VAL A 24 -26.10 -16.55 12.45
CA VAL A 24 -26.09 -17.96 12.05
C VAL A 24 -27.44 -18.28 11.39
N LEU A 25 -27.39 -18.71 10.13
CA LEU A 25 -28.58 -19.10 9.35
C LEU A 25 -29.13 -20.46 9.79
N PRO A 26 -30.37 -20.81 9.40
CA PRO A 26 -30.99 -22.10 9.77
C PRO A 26 -30.20 -23.36 9.38
N ASN A 27 -29.38 -23.28 8.32
CA ASN A 27 -28.49 -24.36 7.87
C ASN A 27 -27.12 -24.37 8.55
N GLY A 28 -26.88 -23.46 9.49
CA GLY A 28 -25.58 -23.32 10.18
C GLY A 28 -24.53 -22.46 9.47
N HIS A 29 -24.79 -21.97 8.24
CA HIS A 29 -23.92 -21.00 7.58
C HIS A 29 -24.04 -19.63 8.21
N LEU A 30 -23.12 -18.71 7.90
CA LEU A 30 -23.20 -17.33 8.35
C LEU A 30 -23.85 -16.44 7.29
N GLY A 31 -24.83 -15.64 7.72
CA GLY A 31 -25.46 -14.59 6.92
C GLY A 31 -24.95 -13.21 7.29
N ASN A 32 -24.70 -12.37 6.28
CA ASN A 32 -24.41 -10.96 6.47
C ASN A 32 -25.73 -10.18 6.54
N LEU A 33 -25.88 -9.33 7.53
CA LEU A 33 -27.10 -8.53 7.71
C LEU A 33 -26.87 -7.05 7.45
N TYR A 34 -25.74 -6.49 7.89
CA TYR A 34 -25.47 -5.07 7.73
C TYR A 34 -23.97 -4.75 7.89
N PHE A 35 -23.47 -3.85 7.07
CA PHE A 35 -22.23 -3.12 7.30
C PHE A 35 -22.40 -1.67 6.84
N GLY A 36 -22.02 -0.72 7.71
CA GLY A 36 -22.12 0.70 7.41
C GLY A 36 -22.07 1.57 8.65
N LYS A 37 -22.69 2.75 8.57
CA LYS A 37 -22.78 3.70 9.67
C LYS A 37 -23.37 3.07 10.94
N ARG A 38 -22.90 3.51 12.10
CA ARG A 38 -23.36 3.05 13.40
C ARG A 38 -24.89 3.09 13.55
N ILE A 39 -25.49 1.96 13.90
CA ILE A 39 -26.90 1.84 14.27
C ILE A 39 -27.03 1.33 15.72
N HIS A 40 -28.20 1.51 16.32
CA HIS A 40 -28.47 0.99 17.66
C HIS A 40 -28.47 -0.54 17.68
N ASP A 41 -28.02 -1.10 18.78
CA ASP A 41 -28.12 -2.51 19.04
C ASP A 41 -29.57 -2.94 19.33
N ARG A 42 -29.91 -4.13 18.89
CA ARG A 42 -31.18 -4.80 19.18
C ARG A 42 -30.99 -6.30 19.19
N GLU A 43 -31.84 -7.00 19.90
CA GLU A 43 -31.74 -8.45 20.10
C GLU A 43 -31.93 -9.26 18.83
N ASP A 44 -32.74 -8.79 17.87
CA ASP A 44 -33.09 -9.51 16.65
C ASP A 44 -33.05 -8.60 15.41
N PHE A 45 -32.22 -8.97 14.45
CA PHE A 45 -32.10 -8.35 13.11
C PHE A 45 -32.59 -9.27 11.98
N SER A 46 -33.29 -10.36 12.31
CA SER A 46 -33.71 -11.36 11.30
C SER A 46 -34.65 -10.80 10.23
N TYR A 47 -35.29 -9.67 10.46
CA TYR A 47 -36.12 -8.98 9.47
C TYR A 47 -35.31 -8.49 8.25
N LEU A 48 -33.97 -8.45 8.33
CA LEU A 48 -33.06 -8.12 7.23
C LEU A 48 -32.77 -9.34 6.31
N LEU A 49 -33.19 -10.56 6.70
CA LEU A 49 -33.05 -11.76 5.88
C LEU A 49 -34.12 -11.79 4.78
N GLU A 50 -33.69 -11.97 3.53
CA GLU A 50 -34.54 -12.06 2.36
C GLU A 50 -35.22 -13.44 2.24
N MET A 51 -35.99 -13.83 3.28
CA MET A 51 -36.68 -15.12 3.40
C MET A 51 -37.98 -15.16 2.59
N LYS A 52 -37.88 -14.95 1.26
CA LYS A 52 -39.04 -14.90 0.34
C LYS A 52 -38.88 -15.95 -0.75
N GLN A 53 -39.98 -16.60 -1.10
CA GLN A 53 -39.99 -17.50 -2.23
C GLN A 53 -39.74 -16.73 -3.52
N ARG A 54 -38.80 -17.20 -4.32
CA ARG A 54 -38.52 -16.74 -5.68
C ARG A 54 -38.77 -17.90 -6.66
N PRO A 55 -39.34 -17.66 -7.85
CA PRO A 55 -39.44 -18.69 -8.90
C PRO A 55 -38.05 -19.14 -9.35
N MET A 56 -37.89 -20.40 -9.64
CA MET A 56 -36.67 -21.01 -10.20
C MET A 56 -35.44 -21.03 -9.29
N THR A 57 -35.52 -20.56 -8.04
CA THR A 57 -34.42 -20.64 -7.10
C THR A 57 -34.27 -22.03 -6.49
N ALA A 58 -33.02 -22.48 -6.31
CA ALA A 58 -32.71 -23.67 -5.55
C ALA A 58 -32.91 -23.41 -4.04
N CYS A 59 -33.48 -24.36 -3.31
CA CYS A 59 -33.76 -24.25 -1.90
C CYS A 59 -32.95 -25.25 -1.09
N VAL A 60 -32.51 -24.87 0.10
CA VAL A 60 -31.64 -25.72 0.96
C VAL A 60 -32.41 -26.93 1.49
N TYR A 61 -33.68 -26.77 1.85
CA TYR A 61 -34.49 -27.83 2.46
C TYR A 61 -35.69 -28.19 1.60
N GLU A 62 -35.94 -29.48 1.51
CA GLU A 62 -37.18 -29.98 0.86
C GLU A 62 -38.42 -29.39 1.56
N GLY A 63 -39.37 -28.93 0.74
CA GLY A 63 -40.60 -28.29 1.25
C GLY A 63 -40.50 -26.86 1.73
N ASN A 64 -39.28 -26.34 1.96
CA ASN A 64 -39.06 -24.94 2.38
C ASN A 64 -38.60 -24.07 1.18
N ARG A 65 -39.57 -23.52 0.43
CA ARG A 65 -39.31 -22.71 -0.74
C ARG A 65 -38.95 -21.25 -0.44
N LYS A 66 -38.84 -20.86 0.84
CA LYS A 66 -38.48 -19.50 1.27
C LYS A 66 -37.00 -19.37 1.62
N PHE A 67 -36.32 -20.47 1.94
CA PHE A 67 -34.93 -20.49 2.34
C PHE A 67 -34.02 -20.93 1.17
N SER A 68 -33.38 -19.95 0.54
CA SER A 68 -32.43 -20.16 -0.55
C SER A 68 -31.21 -19.29 -0.35
N LEU A 69 -30.02 -19.85 -0.48
CA LEU A 69 -28.76 -19.10 -0.38
C LEU A 69 -28.48 -18.26 -1.64
N GLU A 70 -29.22 -18.51 -2.73
CA GLU A 70 -29.06 -17.79 -4.00
C GLU A 70 -29.34 -16.27 -3.86
N HIS A 71 -30.27 -15.88 -2.97
CA HIS A 71 -30.64 -14.48 -2.77
C HIS A 71 -30.42 -13.94 -1.34
N LEU A 72 -29.90 -14.79 -0.43
CA LEU A 72 -29.46 -14.32 0.88
C LEU A 72 -28.06 -13.68 0.78
N LYS A 73 -27.80 -12.67 1.60
CA LYS A 73 -26.47 -12.14 1.81
C LYS A 73 -25.70 -13.08 2.74
N LEU A 74 -24.51 -13.52 2.30
CA LEU A 74 -23.69 -14.49 3.01
C LEU A 74 -22.40 -13.86 3.53
N GLU A 75 -21.84 -14.41 4.58
CA GLU A 75 -20.67 -13.88 5.23
C GLU A 75 -19.36 -14.45 4.67
N TYR A 76 -19.28 -15.74 4.48
CA TYR A 76 -18.10 -16.41 3.89
C TYR A 76 -18.55 -17.64 3.09
N PRO A 77 -19.11 -17.40 1.90
CA PRO A 77 -19.78 -18.44 1.11
C PRO A 77 -18.84 -19.49 0.55
N VAL A 78 -19.34 -20.71 0.46
CA VAL A 78 -18.66 -21.85 -0.14
C VAL A 78 -19.29 -22.19 -1.51
N TYR A 79 -18.58 -22.95 -2.32
CA TYR A 79 -19.12 -23.52 -3.57
C TYR A 79 -20.05 -24.69 -3.27
N GLY A 80 -21.16 -24.80 -4.03
CA GLY A 80 -22.01 -26.00 -4.10
C GLY A 80 -23.21 -26.03 -3.16
N SER A 81 -23.51 -24.93 -2.46
CA SER A 81 -24.63 -24.85 -1.51
C SER A 81 -25.83 -24.04 -2.01
N SER A 82 -26.07 -24.00 -3.32
CA SER A 82 -27.07 -23.18 -4.02
C SER A 82 -26.81 -21.67 -4.09
N ASP A 83 -25.67 -21.20 -3.64
CA ASP A 83 -25.16 -19.87 -3.96
C ASP A 83 -24.34 -19.94 -5.26
N TYR A 84 -24.76 -19.27 -6.31
CA TYR A 84 -24.10 -19.27 -7.62
C TYR A 84 -23.11 -18.14 -7.81
N ARG A 85 -23.02 -17.22 -6.84
CA ARG A 85 -22.02 -16.14 -6.83
C ARG A 85 -20.65 -16.70 -6.50
N TYR A 86 -19.61 -15.93 -6.82
CA TYR A 86 -18.23 -16.33 -6.61
C TYR A 86 -17.96 -16.65 -5.11
N PRO A 87 -17.45 -17.85 -4.79
CA PRO A 87 -17.27 -18.28 -3.41
C PRO A 87 -16.03 -17.59 -2.75
N ALA A 88 -16.07 -17.44 -1.42
CA ALA A 88 -14.94 -16.97 -0.65
C ALA A 88 -13.82 -18.01 -0.53
N MET A 89 -14.15 -19.29 -0.68
CA MET A 89 -13.20 -20.38 -0.61
C MET A 89 -13.60 -21.54 -1.50
N GLU A 90 -12.61 -22.35 -1.90
CA GLU A 90 -12.82 -23.59 -2.66
C GLU A 90 -11.80 -24.62 -2.21
N ILE A 91 -12.27 -25.80 -1.84
CA ILE A 91 -11.45 -26.93 -1.40
C ILE A 91 -11.64 -28.10 -2.36
N LEU A 92 -10.55 -28.64 -2.91
CA LEU A 92 -10.52 -29.90 -3.63
C LEU A 92 -10.21 -31.02 -2.63
N GLN A 93 -11.16 -31.92 -2.48
CA GLN A 93 -11.09 -33.09 -1.62
C GLN A 93 -10.39 -34.26 -2.32
N GLU A 94 -9.91 -35.24 -1.55
CA GLU A 94 -9.25 -36.45 -2.06
C GLU A 94 -10.10 -37.22 -3.09
N ASN A 95 -11.43 -37.25 -2.92
CA ASN A 95 -12.37 -37.89 -3.85
C ASN A 95 -12.67 -37.07 -5.11
N GLY A 96 -12.03 -35.91 -5.30
CA GLY A 96 -12.25 -35.00 -6.42
C GLY A 96 -13.43 -34.04 -6.25
N SER A 97 -14.19 -34.13 -5.16
CA SER A 97 -15.29 -33.20 -4.86
C SER A 97 -14.74 -31.82 -4.50
N ARG A 98 -15.51 -30.77 -4.87
CA ARG A 98 -15.27 -29.38 -4.43
C ARG A 98 -16.41 -28.85 -3.57
N ILE A 99 -17.36 -29.70 -3.23
CA ILE A 99 -18.52 -29.34 -2.41
C ILE A 99 -18.09 -29.32 -0.94
N SER A 100 -18.30 -28.18 -0.30
CA SER A 100 -17.99 -27.97 1.13
C SER A 100 -19.23 -27.49 1.88
N ASP A 101 -19.34 -27.85 3.17
CA ASP A 101 -20.46 -27.45 4.03
C ASP A 101 -19.94 -27.05 5.41
N PHE A 102 -19.57 -25.75 5.56
CA PHE A 102 -19.01 -25.22 6.80
C PHE A 102 -20.12 -24.68 7.70
N THR A 103 -20.42 -25.39 8.75
CA THR A 103 -21.43 -25.03 9.73
C THR A 103 -20.82 -24.44 10.99
N TYR A 104 -21.54 -23.52 11.61
CA TYR A 104 -21.16 -22.86 12.86
C TYR A 104 -20.97 -23.85 14.01
N VAL A 105 -19.86 -23.73 14.73
CA VAL A 105 -19.54 -24.54 15.91
C VAL A 105 -19.54 -23.71 17.18
N SER A 106 -18.78 -22.62 17.20
CA SER A 106 -18.60 -21.79 18.39
C SER A 106 -17.99 -20.43 18.03
N TYR A 107 -17.90 -19.56 19.02
CA TYR A 107 -17.18 -18.29 18.89
C TYR A 107 -16.36 -17.99 20.15
N THR A 108 -15.41 -17.08 20.00
CA THR A 108 -14.69 -16.42 21.09
C THR A 108 -14.59 -14.93 20.85
N ILE A 109 -14.62 -14.15 21.93
CA ILE A 109 -14.38 -12.70 21.89
C ILE A 109 -13.19 -12.40 22.79
N ALA A 110 -12.19 -11.70 22.25
CA ALA A 110 -10.99 -11.32 22.98
C ALA A 110 -10.77 -9.80 22.89
N ALA A 111 -10.17 -9.22 23.92
CA ALA A 111 -9.66 -7.85 23.87
C ALA A 111 -8.38 -7.81 23.03
N GLY A 112 -8.15 -6.68 22.37
CA GLY A 112 -7.00 -6.50 21.49
C GLY A 112 -7.12 -7.23 20.16
N LYS A 113 -5.95 -7.47 19.53
CA LYS A 113 -5.84 -8.08 18.22
C LYS A 113 -4.74 -9.14 18.19
N PRO A 114 -5.05 -10.40 17.82
CA PRO A 114 -4.03 -11.44 17.68
C PRO A 114 -3.10 -11.15 16.50
N LYS A 115 -1.82 -11.56 16.65
CA LYS A 115 -0.85 -11.52 15.54
C LYS A 115 -1.17 -12.63 14.54
N LEU A 116 -1.00 -12.36 13.26
CA LEU A 116 -0.98 -13.39 12.23
C LEU A 116 0.42 -13.98 12.11
N GLN A 117 0.52 -15.30 12.15
CA GLN A 117 1.81 -15.97 12.12
C GLN A 117 2.45 -15.88 10.72
N GLY A 118 3.65 -15.31 10.63
CA GLY A 118 4.42 -15.21 9.39
C GLY A 118 3.90 -14.17 8.38
N LEU A 119 2.86 -13.42 8.72
CA LEU A 119 2.24 -12.45 7.85
C LEU A 119 2.21 -11.04 8.49
N PRO A 120 2.40 -9.98 7.71
CA PRO A 120 2.16 -8.62 8.17
C PRO A 120 0.66 -8.42 8.45
N ALA A 121 0.37 -7.66 9.48
CA ALA A 121 -1.00 -7.31 9.87
C ALA A 121 -1.01 -6.02 10.68
N THR A 122 -2.14 -5.35 10.72
CA THR A 122 -2.36 -4.28 11.70
C THR A 122 -2.28 -4.85 13.11
N TYR A 123 -1.88 -4.01 14.06
CA TYR A 123 -1.70 -4.43 15.45
C TYR A 123 -2.29 -3.42 16.44
N THR A 124 -2.41 -3.81 17.68
CA THR A 124 -2.73 -2.93 18.82
C THR A 124 -1.56 -2.89 19.79
N GLU A 125 -1.35 -1.74 20.43
CA GLU A 125 -0.37 -1.58 21.51
C GLU A 125 -1.01 -1.85 22.89
N LYS A 126 -2.33 -1.66 22.96
CA LYS A 126 -3.15 -1.89 24.15
C LYS A 126 -4.39 -2.68 23.79
N ASP A 127 -4.83 -3.52 24.69
CA ASP A 127 -6.01 -4.38 24.48
C ASP A 127 -7.32 -3.57 24.30
N GLU A 128 -7.41 -2.36 24.87
CA GLU A 128 -8.58 -1.51 24.75
C GLU A 128 -8.76 -0.87 23.36
N GLU A 129 -7.75 -0.91 22.51
CA GLU A 129 -7.80 -0.32 21.17
C GLU A 129 -8.69 -1.08 20.20
N ALA A 130 -8.93 -2.37 20.45
CA ALA A 130 -9.76 -3.21 19.59
C ALA A 130 -10.39 -4.37 20.35
N GLN A 131 -11.38 -5.00 19.74
CA GLN A 131 -11.90 -6.32 20.11
C GLN A 131 -11.90 -7.23 18.89
N THR A 132 -11.57 -8.50 19.11
CA THR A 132 -11.55 -9.52 18.06
C THR A 132 -12.58 -10.61 18.36
N LEU A 133 -13.46 -10.83 17.39
CA LEU A 133 -14.33 -12.01 17.31
C LEU A 133 -13.65 -13.06 16.45
N CYS A 134 -13.58 -14.28 16.96
CA CYS A 134 -13.23 -15.46 16.17
C CYS A 134 -14.47 -16.37 16.11
N VAL A 135 -14.96 -16.64 14.90
CA VAL A 135 -16.07 -17.57 14.66
C VAL A 135 -15.50 -18.86 14.09
N LYS A 136 -15.74 -19.97 14.77
CA LYS A 136 -15.30 -21.30 14.36
C LYS A 136 -16.43 -22.02 13.61
N LEU A 137 -16.11 -22.47 12.39
CA LEU A 137 -16.96 -23.32 11.56
C LEU A 137 -16.21 -24.64 11.28
N LYS A 138 -16.95 -25.68 10.92
CA LYS A 138 -16.36 -26.98 10.58
C LYS A 138 -17.15 -27.64 9.45
N ASP A 139 -16.42 -28.24 8.53
CA ASP A 139 -16.96 -29.20 7.58
C ASP A 139 -16.76 -30.61 8.17
N GLU A 140 -17.86 -31.24 8.58
CA GLU A 140 -17.82 -32.54 9.28
C GLU A 140 -17.36 -33.69 8.38
N VAL A 141 -17.48 -33.57 7.06
CA VAL A 141 -17.08 -34.61 6.11
C VAL A 141 -15.57 -34.61 5.91
N THR A 142 -14.99 -33.43 5.71
CA THR A 142 -13.54 -33.30 5.49
C THR A 142 -12.74 -33.20 6.79
N GLY A 143 -13.39 -32.79 7.88
CA GLY A 143 -12.72 -32.47 9.14
C GLY A 143 -11.98 -31.14 9.12
N ILE A 144 -12.14 -30.33 8.08
CA ILE A 144 -11.52 -29.00 8.02
C ILE A 144 -12.24 -28.04 8.96
N VAL A 145 -11.45 -27.35 9.77
CA VAL A 145 -11.89 -26.25 10.64
C VAL A 145 -11.56 -24.92 9.98
N LEU A 146 -12.53 -24.02 9.97
CA LEU A 146 -12.40 -22.64 9.49
C LEU A 146 -12.63 -21.68 10.65
N GLU A 147 -11.64 -20.85 10.93
CA GLU A 147 -11.72 -19.75 11.90
C GLU A 147 -11.75 -18.43 11.15
N LEU A 148 -12.85 -17.69 11.29
CA LEU A 148 -13.03 -16.35 10.74
C LEU A 148 -12.75 -15.30 11.80
N LEU A 149 -11.76 -14.47 11.59
CA LEU A 149 -11.37 -13.41 12.51
C LEU A 149 -11.93 -12.05 12.06
N TYR A 150 -12.54 -11.35 13.01
CA TYR A 150 -13.10 -10.00 12.84
C TYR A 150 -12.56 -9.12 13.94
N THR A 151 -11.72 -8.15 13.62
CA THR A 151 -11.26 -7.17 14.62
C THR A 151 -11.89 -5.81 14.34
N ILE A 152 -12.59 -5.26 15.32
CA ILE A 152 -13.13 -3.91 15.26
C ILE A 152 -12.32 -2.99 16.18
N PHE A 153 -11.82 -1.88 15.60
CA PHE A 153 -11.11 -0.85 16.35
C PHE A 153 -12.10 0.08 17.06
N THR A 154 -11.79 0.47 18.31
CA THR A 154 -12.75 1.19 19.18
C THR A 154 -13.03 2.63 18.75
N GLN A 155 -12.08 3.29 18.11
CA GLN A 155 -12.14 4.74 17.83
C GLN A 155 -12.20 5.11 16.34
N ARG A 156 -12.37 4.15 15.42
CA ARG A 156 -12.32 4.42 13.98
C ARG A 156 -13.27 3.52 13.23
N GLY A 157 -13.75 3.98 12.09
CA GLY A 157 -14.60 3.21 11.17
C GLY A 157 -13.87 2.05 10.49
N ILE A 158 -13.17 1.20 11.27
CA ILE A 158 -12.28 0.13 10.78
C ILE A 158 -12.74 -1.22 11.29
N ILE A 159 -12.81 -2.19 10.36
CA ILE A 159 -12.86 -3.62 10.68
C ILE A 159 -11.79 -4.36 9.87
N THR A 160 -11.09 -5.31 10.50
CA THR A 160 -10.14 -6.17 9.78
C THR A 160 -10.64 -7.61 9.74
N ARG A 161 -10.29 -8.33 8.68
CA ARG A 161 -10.76 -9.67 8.37
C ARG A 161 -9.59 -10.57 7.98
N SER A 162 -9.61 -11.81 8.45
CA SER A 162 -8.78 -12.90 7.94
C SER A 162 -9.44 -14.24 8.22
N ALA A 163 -8.97 -15.29 7.54
CA ALA A 163 -9.45 -16.66 7.69
C ALA A 163 -8.28 -17.61 7.97
N ARG A 164 -8.50 -18.59 8.84
CA ARG A 164 -7.55 -19.66 9.11
C ARG A 164 -8.21 -21.01 8.87
N PHE A 165 -7.56 -21.85 8.09
CA PHE A 165 -7.99 -23.22 7.79
C PHE A 165 -7.06 -24.18 8.55
N THR A 166 -7.62 -25.17 9.24
CA THR A 166 -6.87 -26.22 9.91
C THR A 166 -7.44 -27.56 9.51
N ASN A 167 -6.59 -28.48 9.04
CA ASN A 167 -7.00 -29.83 8.69
C ASN A 167 -6.96 -30.73 9.95
N GLU A 168 -8.12 -30.89 10.61
CA GLU A 168 -8.33 -31.85 11.69
C GLU A 168 -8.83 -33.24 11.18
N GLY A 169 -8.94 -33.40 9.86
CA GLY A 169 -9.41 -34.60 9.21
C GLY A 169 -8.31 -35.67 9.05
N THR A 170 -8.64 -36.69 8.25
CA THR A 170 -7.78 -37.85 8.03
C THR A 170 -7.15 -37.91 6.64
N SER A 171 -7.53 -37.00 5.75
CA SER A 171 -7.02 -36.93 4.38
C SER A 171 -6.52 -35.52 4.07
N SER A 172 -5.52 -35.43 3.18
CA SER A 172 -5.06 -34.13 2.65
C SER A 172 -6.13 -33.51 1.75
N VAL A 173 -6.19 -32.19 1.76
CA VAL A 173 -7.03 -31.40 0.84
C VAL A 173 -6.20 -30.31 0.17
N HIS A 174 -6.72 -29.73 -0.91
CA HIS A 174 -6.12 -28.61 -1.58
C HIS A 174 -7.02 -27.38 -1.49
N LEU A 175 -6.52 -26.28 -0.97
CA LEU A 175 -7.19 -24.97 -1.02
C LEU A 175 -6.90 -24.35 -2.38
N LEU A 176 -7.92 -24.26 -3.23
CA LEU A 176 -7.82 -23.63 -4.57
C LEU A 176 -8.21 -22.16 -4.55
N ASN A 177 -8.96 -21.74 -3.55
CA ASN A 177 -9.34 -20.36 -3.27
C ASN A 177 -9.48 -20.17 -1.76
N ALA A 178 -8.92 -19.08 -1.23
CA ALA A 178 -9.01 -18.70 0.18
C ALA A 178 -8.95 -17.18 0.31
N MET A 179 -10.12 -16.53 0.24
CA MET A 179 -10.21 -15.08 0.39
C MET A 179 -10.02 -14.66 1.84
N SER A 180 -9.44 -13.50 2.06
CA SER A 180 -9.32 -12.90 3.40
C SER A 180 -10.66 -12.32 3.86
N LEU A 181 -11.48 -11.85 2.91
CA LEU A 181 -12.77 -11.21 3.14
C LEU A 181 -13.75 -11.58 2.05
N SER A 182 -15.00 -11.83 2.45
CA SER A 182 -16.20 -11.73 1.61
C SER A 182 -17.22 -10.84 2.35
N LEU A 183 -17.89 -9.96 1.61
CA LEU A 183 -18.90 -9.04 2.15
C LEU A 183 -19.99 -8.82 1.11
N ASP A 184 -21.24 -9.14 1.46
CA ASP A 184 -22.41 -8.92 0.59
C ASP A 184 -23.11 -7.61 0.97
N LEU A 185 -23.14 -6.64 0.05
CA LEU A 185 -23.82 -5.36 0.18
C LEU A 185 -25.23 -5.42 -0.43
N PRO A 186 -26.21 -4.64 0.09
CA PRO A 186 -27.63 -4.81 -0.25
C PRO A 186 -28.02 -4.29 -1.64
N ASP A 187 -27.15 -3.52 -2.30
CA ASP A 187 -27.44 -2.90 -3.58
C ASP A 187 -26.18 -2.72 -4.44
N LYS A 188 -26.35 -2.29 -5.70
CA LYS A 188 -25.27 -2.02 -6.67
C LYS A 188 -24.99 -0.53 -6.87
N ASP A 189 -25.68 0.37 -6.18
CA ASP A 189 -25.55 1.82 -6.41
C ASP A 189 -24.24 2.38 -5.90
N TYR A 190 -23.14 1.86 -6.45
CA TYR A 190 -21.77 2.26 -6.14
C TYR A 190 -20.99 2.61 -7.40
N VAL A 191 -20.02 3.50 -7.22
CA VAL A 191 -18.91 3.71 -8.14
C VAL A 191 -17.73 2.91 -7.61
N TRP A 192 -17.23 1.97 -8.41
CA TRP A 192 -15.98 1.28 -8.19
C TRP A 192 -14.83 2.20 -8.56
N MET A 193 -13.90 2.42 -7.63
CA MET A 193 -12.65 3.12 -7.84
C MET A 193 -11.48 2.14 -7.70
N GLN A 194 -10.53 2.16 -8.63
CA GLN A 194 -9.30 1.38 -8.59
C GLN A 194 -8.09 2.25 -8.91
N PHE A 195 -6.94 1.81 -8.46
CA PHE A 195 -5.66 2.52 -8.58
C PHE A 195 -4.76 1.70 -9.49
N SER A 196 -4.78 2.05 -10.77
CA SER A 196 -4.18 1.27 -11.84
C SER A 196 -3.17 2.09 -12.62
N GLY A 197 -2.19 1.43 -13.20
CA GLY A 197 -1.16 2.13 -13.97
C GLY A 197 -0.22 1.20 -14.70
N ALA A 198 1.01 1.62 -14.75
CA ALA A 198 2.14 0.91 -15.32
C ALA A 198 3.42 1.40 -14.62
N TRP A 199 4.58 0.83 -14.94
CA TRP A 199 5.86 1.39 -14.57
C TRP A 199 5.94 2.88 -14.95
N SER A 200 6.40 3.72 -14.05
CA SER A 200 6.48 5.19 -14.17
C SER A 200 5.13 5.91 -14.36
N ARG A 201 4.02 5.24 -14.08
CA ARG A 201 2.66 5.80 -14.13
C ARG A 201 1.72 5.04 -13.18
N GLU A 202 2.14 4.89 -11.95
CA GLU A 202 1.47 4.07 -10.95
C GLU A 202 0.23 4.77 -10.37
N ARG A 203 -0.73 3.97 -9.92
CA ARG A 203 -1.89 4.36 -9.08
C ARG A 203 -2.74 5.52 -9.61
N HIS A 204 -2.88 5.63 -10.93
CA HIS A 204 -3.86 6.53 -11.52
C HIS A 204 -5.28 6.08 -11.14
N VAL A 205 -6.11 7.01 -10.74
CA VAL A 205 -7.51 6.78 -10.37
C VAL A 205 -8.31 6.37 -11.61
N LYS A 206 -9.04 5.26 -11.53
CA LYS A 206 -9.98 4.78 -12.53
C LYS A 206 -11.31 4.47 -11.89
N GLU A 207 -12.38 4.98 -12.46
CA GLU A 207 -13.73 4.84 -11.94
C GLU A 207 -14.70 4.24 -12.94
N ARG A 208 -15.70 3.51 -12.43
CA ARG A 208 -16.86 3.04 -13.18
C ARG A 208 -18.03 2.70 -12.26
N ARG A 209 -19.26 2.84 -12.75
CA ARG A 209 -20.44 2.33 -12.07
C ARG A 209 -20.41 0.81 -12.03
N LEU A 210 -20.89 0.22 -10.92
CA LEU A 210 -21.13 -1.21 -10.86
C LEU A 210 -22.39 -1.55 -11.65
N GLU A 211 -22.29 -2.64 -12.41
CA GLU A 211 -23.40 -3.25 -13.16
C GLU A 211 -23.38 -4.76 -12.96
N GLN A 212 -24.47 -5.44 -13.30
CA GLN A 212 -24.58 -6.89 -13.20
C GLN A 212 -23.41 -7.60 -13.89
N GLY A 213 -22.77 -8.51 -13.16
CA GLY A 213 -21.58 -9.23 -13.58
C GLY A 213 -20.40 -8.97 -12.64
N ILE A 214 -19.18 -9.26 -13.10
CA ILE A 214 -17.97 -9.20 -12.30
C ILE A 214 -17.06 -8.04 -12.75
N GLN A 215 -16.69 -7.22 -11.79
CA GLN A 215 -15.60 -6.25 -11.89
C GLN A 215 -14.45 -6.69 -10.97
N SER A 216 -13.25 -6.85 -11.50
CA SER A 216 -12.08 -7.25 -10.70
C SER A 216 -10.79 -6.58 -11.12
N VAL A 217 -9.86 -6.49 -10.17
CA VAL A 217 -8.45 -6.14 -10.36
C VAL A 217 -7.58 -7.10 -9.55
N GLY A 218 -6.33 -7.27 -9.98
CA GLY A 218 -5.41 -8.14 -9.28
C GLY A 218 -4.04 -8.23 -9.94
N SER A 219 -3.16 -9.03 -9.35
CA SER A 219 -1.83 -9.35 -9.87
C SER A 219 -1.62 -10.85 -9.92
N ILE A 220 -0.87 -11.30 -10.92
CA ILE A 220 -0.32 -12.65 -11.06
C ILE A 220 1.21 -12.59 -11.29
N ARG A 221 1.83 -11.47 -10.95
CA ARG A 221 3.24 -11.15 -11.25
C ARG A 221 4.22 -11.57 -10.15
N GLY A 222 3.73 -12.22 -9.09
CA GLY A 222 4.53 -12.56 -7.90
C GLY A 222 4.71 -11.39 -6.93
N ASN A 223 4.20 -10.21 -7.26
CA ASN A 223 4.16 -9.03 -6.41
C ASN A 223 2.83 -8.28 -6.61
N SER A 224 2.58 -7.23 -5.82
CA SER A 224 1.36 -6.41 -5.93
C SER A 224 1.24 -5.65 -7.25
N SER A 225 2.34 -5.37 -7.93
CA SER A 225 2.52 -4.79 -9.27
C SER A 225 2.21 -3.30 -9.43
N HIS A 226 2.78 -2.71 -10.52
CA HIS A 226 2.45 -1.35 -10.94
C HIS A 226 1.02 -1.23 -11.53
N GLU A 227 0.46 -2.37 -12.01
CA GLU A 227 -0.76 -2.33 -12.79
C GLU A 227 -2.01 -2.12 -11.95
N HIS A 228 -2.10 -2.78 -10.79
CA HIS A 228 -3.25 -2.70 -9.90
C HIS A 228 -2.78 -2.77 -8.45
N ASN A 229 -2.95 -1.68 -7.71
CA ASN A 229 -2.66 -1.69 -6.27
C ASN A 229 -3.68 -2.56 -5.51
N PRO A 230 -3.29 -3.28 -4.41
CA PRO A 230 -4.20 -4.07 -3.60
C PRO A 230 -5.12 -3.19 -2.73
N PHE A 231 -5.77 -2.22 -3.37
CA PHE A 231 -6.70 -1.26 -2.78
C PHE A 231 -7.79 -0.86 -3.77
N ILE A 232 -9.03 -0.91 -3.32
CA ILE A 232 -10.22 -0.46 -4.07
C ILE A 232 -11.13 0.37 -3.16
N VAL A 233 -11.97 1.18 -3.79
CA VAL A 233 -12.98 1.98 -3.10
C VAL A 233 -14.34 1.77 -3.76
N LEU A 234 -15.35 1.62 -2.93
CA LEU A 234 -16.76 1.77 -3.33
C LEU A 234 -17.28 3.07 -2.72
N ARG A 235 -17.69 4.00 -3.56
CA ARG A 235 -18.32 5.24 -3.12
C ARG A 235 -19.74 5.35 -3.64
N ARG A 236 -20.63 5.96 -2.86
CA ARG A 236 -21.92 6.36 -3.41
C ARG A 236 -21.71 7.37 -4.54
N PRO A 237 -22.56 7.39 -5.56
CA PRO A 237 -22.39 8.30 -6.70
C PRO A 237 -22.32 9.79 -6.35
N SER A 238 -23.01 10.18 -5.29
CA SER A 238 -23.00 11.56 -4.77
C SER A 238 -21.84 11.87 -3.82
N ALA A 239 -21.01 10.86 -3.46
CA ALA A 239 -19.89 11.09 -2.57
C ALA A 239 -18.79 11.90 -3.28
N THR A 240 -18.18 12.80 -2.52
CA THR A 240 -17.10 13.69 -2.94
C THR A 240 -15.85 13.45 -2.10
N GLU A 241 -14.83 14.30 -2.26
CA GLU A 241 -13.66 14.24 -1.37
C GLU A 241 -14.03 14.47 0.11
N ASN A 242 -15.06 15.28 0.42
CA ASN A 242 -15.34 15.75 1.77
C ASN A 242 -16.74 15.35 2.30
N ALA A 243 -17.54 14.63 1.54
CA ALA A 243 -18.89 14.27 1.94
C ALA A 243 -19.38 12.98 1.26
N GLY A 244 -20.31 12.28 1.91
CA GLY A 244 -20.96 11.09 1.40
C GLY A 244 -20.32 9.79 1.84
N GLU A 245 -21.02 8.66 1.61
CA GLU A 245 -20.60 7.34 2.04
C GLU A 245 -19.57 6.72 1.10
N VAL A 246 -18.50 6.22 1.70
CA VAL A 246 -17.36 5.60 1.03
C VAL A 246 -16.91 4.38 1.84
N MET A 247 -16.58 3.31 1.16
CA MET A 247 -15.94 2.10 1.72
C MET A 247 -14.62 1.85 1.00
N GLY A 248 -13.52 1.81 1.76
CA GLY A 248 -12.21 1.43 1.26
C GLY A 248 -11.87 0.00 1.67
N PHE A 249 -11.33 -0.77 0.74
CA PHE A 249 -10.88 -2.15 0.96
C PHE A 249 -9.40 -2.26 0.62
N SER A 250 -8.60 -2.76 1.54
CA SER A 250 -7.15 -2.94 1.35
C SER A 250 -6.73 -4.33 1.81
N LEU A 251 -5.80 -4.95 1.09
CA LEU A 251 -5.21 -6.24 1.46
C LEU A 251 -3.78 -6.03 1.93
N ILE A 252 -3.46 -6.42 3.15
CA ILE A 252 -2.10 -6.37 3.71
C ILE A 252 -1.31 -7.56 3.20
N TYR A 253 -0.87 -7.45 1.95
CA TYR A 253 -0.15 -8.51 1.25
C TYR A 253 0.63 -7.96 0.05
N SER A 254 1.82 -8.50 -0.19
CA SER A 254 2.73 -8.03 -1.23
C SER A 254 2.81 -8.94 -2.45
N GLY A 255 2.09 -10.07 -2.44
CA GLY A 255 2.06 -11.05 -3.52
C GLY A 255 0.87 -10.91 -4.47
N ASN A 256 0.60 -12.00 -5.17
CA ASN A 256 -0.54 -12.10 -6.08
C ASN A 256 -1.85 -11.92 -5.34
N HIS A 257 -2.62 -10.93 -5.72
CA HIS A 257 -3.88 -10.57 -5.06
C HIS A 257 -5.02 -10.47 -6.06
N ARG A 258 -6.25 -10.60 -5.56
CA ARG A 258 -7.47 -10.28 -6.29
C ARG A 258 -8.46 -9.54 -5.40
N MET A 259 -9.04 -8.48 -5.97
CA MET A 259 -10.14 -7.72 -5.41
C MET A 259 -11.26 -7.70 -6.44
N GLN A 260 -12.46 -8.07 -6.04
CA GLN A 260 -13.57 -8.30 -6.95
C GLN A 260 -14.88 -7.81 -6.36
N ALA A 261 -15.72 -7.20 -7.20
CA ALA A 261 -17.14 -6.96 -6.98
C ALA A 261 -17.95 -7.77 -7.97
N GLU A 262 -18.89 -8.57 -7.50
CA GLU A 262 -19.88 -9.27 -8.30
C GLU A 262 -21.27 -8.74 -7.98
N VAL A 263 -21.98 -8.26 -8.98
CA VAL A 263 -23.38 -7.86 -8.87
C VAL A 263 -24.26 -8.98 -9.44
N ASP A 264 -25.13 -9.52 -8.62
CA ASP A 264 -26.01 -10.60 -8.98
C ASP A 264 -27.32 -10.13 -9.66
N THR A 265 -28.22 -11.08 -9.96
CA THR A 265 -29.50 -10.80 -10.61
C THR A 265 -30.51 -10.06 -9.73
N HIS A 266 -30.22 -9.92 -8.45
CA HIS A 266 -31.03 -9.20 -7.46
C HIS A 266 -30.41 -7.86 -7.06
N ASP A 267 -29.40 -7.41 -7.81
CA ASP A 267 -28.61 -6.21 -7.54
C ASP A 267 -27.82 -6.25 -6.21
N THR A 268 -27.66 -7.42 -5.58
CA THR A 268 -26.76 -7.61 -4.44
C THR A 268 -25.31 -7.57 -4.93
N THR A 269 -24.46 -6.86 -4.21
CA THR A 269 -23.03 -6.73 -4.54
C THR A 269 -22.19 -7.54 -3.56
N ARG A 270 -21.49 -8.56 -4.06
CA ARG A 270 -20.49 -9.33 -3.30
C ARG A 270 -19.09 -8.78 -3.54
N ILE A 271 -18.43 -8.38 -2.47
CA ILE A 271 -17.00 -7.98 -2.50
C ILE A 271 -16.17 -9.13 -1.96
N THR A 272 -15.14 -9.54 -2.71
CA THR A 272 -14.12 -10.49 -2.25
C THR A 272 -12.73 -9.90 -2.37
N VAL A 273 -11.90 -10.11 -1.35
CA VAL A 273 -10.52 -9.60 -1.26
C VAL A 273 -9.63 -10.70 -0.71
N GLY A 274 -8.53 -11.01 -1.40
CA GLY A 274 -7.60 -12.03 -0.92
C GLY A 274 -6.49 -12.36 -1.91
N ILE A 275 -5.81 -13.48 -1.66
CA ILE A 275 -4.83 -14.05 -2.59
C ILE A 275 -5.51 -14.37 -3.91
N ASN A 276 -4.84 -14.08 -5.03
CA ASN A 276 -5.37 -14.42 -6.35
C ASN A 276 -5.39 -15.94 -6.53
N PRO A 277 -6.57 -16.56 -6.77
CA PRO A 277 -6.67 -18.00 -6.93
C PRO A 277 -6.06 -18.52 -8.25
N GLN A 278 -5.72 -17.64 -9.18
CA GLN A 278 -5.03 -18.07 -10.39
C GLN A 278 -3.61 -18.55 -10.05
N ASN A 279 -3.32 -19.80 -10.36
CA ASN A 279 -2.07 -20.50 -9.99
C ASN A 279 -1.85 -20.64 -8.47
N PHE A 280 -2.90 -20.55 -7.66
CA PHE A 280 -2.85 -20.85 -6.24
C PHE A 280 -3.46 -22.23 -6.01
N ASP A 281 -2.70 -23.09 -5.36
CA ASP A 281 -3.11 -24.42 -4.92
C ASP A 281 -2.27 -24.75 -3.68
N TRP A 282 -2.90 -24.66 -2.50
CA TRP A 282 -2.22 -24.91 -1.24
C TRP A 282 -2.66 -26.25 -0.69
N LYS A 283 -1.74 -27.23 -0.70
CA LYS A 283 -1.96 -28.52 -0.09
C LYS A 283 -1.95 -28.40 1.44
N LEU A 284 -2.98 -28.90 2.07
CA LEU A 284 -3.16 -28.90 3.52
C LEU A 284 -3.19 -30.34 4.02
N ASP A 285 -2.04 -30.84 4.47
CA ASP A 285 -1.94 -32.18 5.06
C ASP A 285 -2.57 -32.22 6.46
N CYS A 286 -2.87 -33.42 6.96
CA CYS A 286 -3.48 -33.60 8.28
C CYS A 286 -2.63 -32.94 9.39
N GLY A 287 -3.26 -32.09 10.20
CA GLY A 287 -2.61 -31.29 11.25
C GLY A 287 -2.01 -29.99 10.79
N GLU A 288 -1.93 -29.70 9.48
CA GLU A 288 -1.44 -28.43 8.96
C GLU A 288 -2.52 -27.33 9.01
N SER A 289 -2.06 -26.09 8.99
CA SER A 289 -2.92 -24.91 8.93
C SER A 289 -2.47 -23.94 7.84
N PHE A 290 -3.43 -23.23 7.25
CA PHE A 290 -3.19 -22.10 6.33
C PHE A 290 -3.85 -20.86 6.87
N GLN A 291 -3.12 -19.73 6.91
CA GLN A 291 -3.59 -18.42 7.31
C GLN A 291 -3.65 -17.48 6.10
N THR A 292 -4.81 -16.87 5.83
CA THR A 292 -4.91 -15.82 4.81
C THR A 292 -4.27 -14.52 5.29
N PRO A 293 -3.79 -13.66 4.37
CA PRO A 293 -3.44 -12.28 4.71
C PRO A 293 -4.61 -11.52 5.34
N GLU A 294 -4.32 -10.40 5.97
CA GLU A 294 -5.35 -9.52 6.53
C GLU A 294 -5.96 -8.61 5.47
N ALA A 295 -7.28 -8.53 5.40
CA ALA A 295 -8.01 -7.49 4.71
C ALA A 295 -8.49 -6.41 5.70
N VAL A 296 -8.37 -5.15 5.31
CA VAL A 296 -8.84 -3.98 6.07
C VAL A 296 -9.99 -3.34 5.33
N VAL A 297 -11.08 -3.07 6.05
CA VAL A 297 -12.24 -2.33 5.53
C VAL A 297 -12.42 -1.06 6.36
N VAL A 298 -12.51 0.06 5.66
CA VAL A 298 -12.81 1.37 6.25
C VAL A 298 -14.12 1.88 5.70
N PHE A 299 -15.02 2.30 6.58
CA PHE A 299 -16.22 3.05 6.22
C PHE A 299 -16.08 4.51 6.64
N SER A 300 -16.52 5.43 5.78
CA SER A 300 -16.57 6.87 6.07
C SER A 300 -17.85 7.47 5.50
N ASP A 301 -18.51 8.36 6.25
CA ASP A 301 -19.59 9.24 5.78
C ASP A 301 -19.08 10.67 5.48
N LYS A 302 -17.75 10.87 5.57
CA LYS A 302 -17.02 12.12 5.34
C LYS A 302 -16.27 12.14 4.02
N GLY A 303 -16.76 11.41 3.03
CA GLY A 303 -16.15 11.32 1.70
C GLY A 303 -14.80 10.60 1.67
N LEU A 304 -14.10 10.75 0.53
CA LEU A 304 -12.82 10.11 0.27
C LEU A 304 -11.72 10.56 1.22
N ASN A 305 -11.68 11.84 1.62
CA ASN A 305 -10.72 12.34 2.60
C ASN A 305 -10.90 11.69 3.96
N GLY A 306 -12.14 11.53 4.45
CA GLY A 306 -12.41 10.85 5.72
C GLY A 306 -11.94 9.39 5.71
N MET A 307 -12.19 8.66 4.61
CA MET A 307 -11.68 7.32 4.40
C MET A 307 -10.14 7.29 4.38
N SER A 308 -9.51 8.14 3.58
CA SER A 308 -8.05 8.21 3.46
C SER A 308 -7.37 8.54 4.79
N GLN A 309 -7.87 9.53 5.52
CA GLN A 309 -7.34 9.91 6.83
C GLN A 309 -7.44 8.76 7.84
N THR A 310 -8.46 7.94 7.75
CA THR A 310 -8.61 6.74 8.57
C THR A 310 -7.53 5.70 8.23
N PHE A 311 -7.29 5.42 6.94
CA PHE A 311 -6.18 4.55 6.51
C PHE A 311 -4.82 5.13 6.89
N HIS A 312 -4.58 6.43 6.65
CA HIS A 312 -3.32 7.08 6.99
C HIS A 312 -2.96 6.91 8.47
N LYS A 313 -3.91 7.21 9.36
CA LYS A 313 -3.68 7.06 10.81
C LYS A 313 -3.51 5.59 11.22
N LEU A 314 -4.26 4.66 10.59
CA LEU A 314 -4.09 3.23 10.84
C LEU A 314 -2.68 2.78 10.42
N TYR A 315 -2.27 3.11 9.19
CA TYR A 315 -1.00 2.65 8.65
C TYR A 315 0.21 3.29 9.33
N GLN A 316 0.13 4.57 9.67
CA GLN A 316 1.16 5.24 10.44
C GLN A 316 1.34 4.65 11.83
N LYS A 317 0.25 4.36 12.55
CA LYS A 317 0.30 4.06 13.98
C LYS A 317 0.14 2.59 14.31
N ARG A 318 -0.48 1.78 13.44
CA ARG A 318 -0.87 0.40 13.72
C ARG A 318 -0.57 -0.58 12.58
N LEU A 319 0.27 -0.17 11.60
CA LEU A 319 0.84 -1.04 10.58
C LEU A 319 2.36 -0.84 10.52
N ALA A 320 2.84 0.34 10.13
CA ALA A 320 4.25 0.69 10.24
C ALA A 320 4.73 0.54 11.68
N ARG A 321 5.93 0.01 11.89
CA ARG A 321 6.46 -0.34 13.22
C ARG A 321 7.92 0.06 13.39
N GLY A 322 8.44 -0.15 14.58
CA GLY A 322 9.84 0.05 14.89
C GLY A 322 10.25 1.52 15.07
N TYR A 323 11.56 1.76 15.03
CA TYR A 323 12.18 3.04 15.36
C TYR A 323 11.65 4.21 14.50
N TRP A 324 11.36 3.95 13.21
CA TRP A 324 10.98 4.99 12.25
C TRP A 324 9.47 5.25 12.15
N ARG A 325 8.63 4.51 12.86
CA ARG A 325 7.16 4.70 12.82
C ARG A 325 6.73 6.15 13.09
N ASP A 326 7.27 6.74 14.14
CA ASP A 326 6.87 8.06 14.66
C ASP A 326 7.92 9.15 14.42
N ARG A 327 8.86 8.93 13.51
CA ARG A 327 9.97 9.86 13.26
C ARG A 327 9.93 10.40 11.84
N PRO A 328 10.12 11.72 11.65
CA PRO A 328 10.23 12.30 10.32
C PRO A 328 11.48 11.74 9.62
N ARG A 329 11.38 11.60 8.31
CA ARG A 329 12.45 11.03 7.47
C ARG A 329 13.57 12.03 7.25
N PRO A 330 14.83 11.57 7.20
CA PRO A 330 15.95 12.43 6.86
C PRO A 330 15.86 12.90 5.40
N ILE A 331 16.31 14.12 5.14
CA ILE A 331 16.46 14.64 3.77
C ILE A 331 17.66 13.95 3.14
N LEU A 332 17.46 13.27 2.01
CA LEU A 332 18.51 12.49 1.36
C LEU A 332 18.97 13.07 0.02
N ASN A 333 20.16 12.64 -0.41
CA ASN A 333 20.59 12.70 -1.81
C ASN A 333 20.97 11.28 -2.25
N ASN A 334 20.35 10.80 -3.32
CA ASN A 334 20.64 9.54 -3.98
C ASN A 334 21.50 9.80 -5.22
N ASN A 335 22.55 8.99 -5.47
CA ASN A 335 23.46 9.20 -6.59
C ASN A 335 22.95 8.61 -7.92
N TRP A 336 21.84 7.87 -7.97
CA TRP A 336 21.48 7.12 -9.18
C TRP A 336 21.42 7.99 -10.43
N GLU A 337 20.54 8.99 -10.48
CA GLU A 337 20.42 9.89 -11.64
C GLU A 337 21.65 10.82 -11.81
N ALA A 338 22.50 10.95 -10.79
CA ALA A 338 23.73 11.73 -10.88
C ALA A 338 24.89 11.01 -11.60
N THR A 339 24.99 9.68 -11.45
CA THR A 339 26.17 8.92 -11.91
C THR A 339 25.84 7.62 -12.64
N TYR A 340 24.65 7.01 -12.38
CA TYR A 340 24.35 5.64 -12.74
C TYR A 340 25.50 4.71 -12.29
N PHE A 341 26.05 3.87 -13.17
CA PHE A 341 27.17 2.96 -12.88
C PHE A 341 28.56 3.62 -12.98
N ASP A 342 28.66 4.86 -13.48
CA ASP A 342 29.92 5.56 -13.71
C ASP A 342 30.31 6.39 -12.50
N PHE A 343 30.88 5.77 -11.47
CA PHE A 343 31.36 6.45 -10.29
C PHE A 343 32.64 5.84 -9.70
N THR A 344 33.36 6.68 -8.97
CA THR A 344 34.47 6.31 -8.08
C THR A 344 34.13 6.78 -6.67
N GLU A 345 34.82 6.24 -5.67
CA GLU A 345 34.66 6.68 -4.27
C GLU A 345 34.84 8.19 -4.11
N ASP A 346 35.87 8.77 -4.77
CA ASP A 346 36.13 10.22 -4.68
C ASP A 346 35.01 11.05 -5.29
N ARG A 347 34.46 10.64 -6.44
CA ARG A 347 33.31 11.34 -7.04
C ARG A 347 32.06 11.28 -6.17
N LEU A 348 31.80 10.15 -5.53
CA LEU A 348 30.69 10.03 -4.56
C LEU A 348 30.87 10.95 -3.37
N VAL A 349 32.09 11.02 -2.84
CA VAL A 349 32.44 11.92 -1.73
C VAL A 349 32.30 13.40 -2.13
N GLU A 350 32.66 13.76 -3.35
CA GLU A 350 32.50 15.12 -3.89
C GLU A 350 31.01 15.53 -3.99
N ILE A 351 30.15 14.63 -4.51
CA ILE A 351 28.70 14.84 -4.55
C ILE A 351 28.14 14.97 -3.12
N ALA A 352 28.55 14.08 -2.22
CA ALA A 352 28.12 14.09 -0.83
C ALA A 352 28.55 15.37 -0.08
N ALA A 353 29.76 15.87 -0.33
CA ALA A 353 30.25 17.11 0.28
C ALA A 353 29.39 18.31 -0.15
N LYS A 354 29.01 18.40 -1.44
CA LYS A 354 28.12 19.45 -1.92
C LYS A 354 26.71 19.31 -1.34
N ALA A 355 26.19 18.09 -1.26
CA ALA A 355 24.90 17.81 -0.62
C ALA A 355 24.91 18.23 0.88
N LYS A 356 25.99 17.96 1.59
CA LYS A 356 26.17 18.40 2.97
C LYS A 356 26.21 19.92 3.11
N GLU A 357 26.92 20.60 2.22
CA GLU A 357 26.96 22.08 2.18
C GLU A 357 25.55 22.67 2.04
N CYS A 358 24.68 22.04 1.26
CA CYS A 358 23.28 22.45 1.09
C CYS A 358 22.41 22.09 2.29
N GLY A 359 22.85 21.19 3.20
CA GLY A 359 22.13 20.82 4.40
C GLY A 359 21.43 19.46 4.35
N VAL A 360 21.73 18.61 3.35
CA VAL A 360 21.30 17.22 3.25
C VAL A 360 21.78 16.40 4.45
N GLU A 361 20.98 15.45 4.90
CA GLU A 361 21.21 14.68 6.14
C GLU A 361 21.64 13.23 5.88
N LEU A 362 21.37 12.69 4.69
CA LEU A 362 21.62 11.30 4.33
C LEU A 362 22.12 11.23 2.88
N PHE A 363 23.21 10.52 2.64
CA PHE A 363 23.70 10.19 1.30
C PHE A 363 23.44 8.71 1.02
N VAL A 364 22.80 8.38 -0.11
CA VAL A 364 22.46 7.01 -0.50
C VAL A 364 23.27 6.60 -1.72
N LEU A 365 24.06 5.53 -1.56
CA LEU A 365 24.75 4.84 -2.65
C LEU A 365 23.81 3.81 -3.26
N ASP A 366 23.39 4.07 -4.50
CA ASP A 366 22.49 3.22 -5.28
C ASP A 366 23.23 2.07 -5.99
N ASP A 367 22.65 1.43 -7.01
CA ASP A 367 23.18 0.27 -7.74
C ASP A 367 24.60 0.50 -8.28
N GLY A 368 25.42 -0.58 -8.34
CA GLY A 368 26.76 -0.56 -8.95
C GLY A 368 27.95 -0.72 -7.98
N TRP A 369 27.72 -0.83 -6.67
CA TRP A 369 28.80 -0.88 -5.67
C TRP A 369 29.40 -2.27 -5.41
N PHE A 370 28.83 -3.36 -5.98
CA PHE A 370 29.13 -4.76 -5.61
C PHE A 370 29.58 -5.61 -6.79
N GLY A 371 30.31 -6.70 -6.51
CA GLY A 371 30.73 -7.70 -7.49
C GLY A 371 31.38 -7.10 -8.73
N ALA A 372 31.03 -7.62 -9.89
CA ALA A 372 31.41 -7.08 -11.21
C ALA A 372 30.33 -6.16 -11.82
N ARG A 373 29.52 -5.50 -10.96
CA ARG A 373 28.35 -4.69 -11.33
C ARG A 373 28.73 -3.34 -11.91
N SER A 374 29.02 -3.28 -13.20
CA SER A 374 29.25 -2.05 -13.96
C SER A 374 28.15 -1.76 -14.99
N ASN A 375 27.14 -2.63 -15.05
CA ASN A 375 26.00 -2.57 -15.96
C ASN A 375 24.93 -3.59 -15.50
N ASP A 376 23.79 -3.67 -16.21
CA ASP A 376 22.66 -4.56 -15.87
C ASP A 376 22.91 -6.06 -16.13
N TYR A 377 24.05 -6.45 -16.74
CA TYR A 377 24.26 -7.82 -17.24
C TYR A 377 24.98 -8.74 -16.25
N ALA A 378 25.71 -8.18 -15.27
CA ALA A 378 26.59 -8.93 -14.40
C ALA A 378 26.51 -8.50 -12.93
N GLY A 379 26.99 -9.35 -12.03
CA GLY A 379 27.28 -9.07 -10.64
C GLY A 379 26.08 -9.13 -9.67
N LEU A 380 24.83 -9.09 -10.16
CA LEU A 380 23.67 -9.13 -9.26
C LEU A 380 23.59 -10.48 -8.53
N GLY A 381 23.52 -10.44 -7.22
CA GLY A 381 23.63 -11.60 -6.31
C GLY A 381 24.94 -11.67 -5.54
N ASP A 382 26.00 -11.01 -6.04
CA ASP A 382 27.32 -11.01 -5.42
C ASP A 382 27.49 -9.82 -4.47
N TRP A 383 26.88 -9.91 -3.30
CA TRP A 383 26.86 -8.82 -2.30
C TRP A 383 28.23 -8.68 -1.61
N VAL A 384 29.25 -8.29 -2.38
CA VAL A 384 30.62 -8.00 -1.93
C VAL A 384 31.09 -6.72 -2.62
N ALA A 385 31.63 -5.76 -1.86
CA ALA A 385 32.04 -4.47 -2.40
C ALA A 385 33.00 -4.59 -3.57
N ASN A 386 32.71 -3.91 -4.67
CA ASN A 386 33.63 -3.76 -5.80
C ASN A 386 34.80 -2.87 -5.40
N ARG A 387 36.01 -3.46 -5.28
CA ARG A 387 37.22 -2.76 -4.84
C ARG A 387 37.85 -1.88 -5.93
N GLU A 388 37.39 -1.96 -7.17
CA GLU A 388 37.84 -1.05 -8.23
C GLU A 388 37.23 0.34 -8.08
N CYS A 389 35.92 0.42 -7.80
CA CYS A 389 35.22 1.69 -7.56
C CYS A 389 35.24 2.14 -6.08
N LEU A 390 35.32 1.19 -5.14
CA LEU A 390 35.36 1.42 -3.69
C LEU A 390 36.60 0.73 -3.06
N PRO A 391 37.80 1.29 -3.16
CA PRO A 391 39.03 0.63 -2.71
C PRO A 391 39.02 0.20 -1.25
N GLN A 392 38.37 0.98 -0.38
CA GLN A 392 38.23 0.67 1.05
C GLN A 392 36.91 -0.07 1.40
N GLY A 393 36.09 -0.39 0.36
CA GLY A 393 34.80 -1.05 0.49
C GLY A 393 33.73 -0.19 1.15
N ILE A 394 32.60 -0.82 1.50
CA ILE A 394 31.45 -0.10 2.05
C ILE A 394 31.79 0.62 3.37
N LYS A 395 32.61 0.01 4.22
CA LYS A 395 33.05 0.66 5.45
C LYS A 395 33.81 1.96 5.17
N GLY A 396 34.70 1.97 4.17
CA GLY A 396 35.50 3.16 3.85
C GLY A 396 34.63 4.34 3.41
N ILE A 397 33.74 4.13 2.45
CA ILE A 397 32.82 5.20 1.99
C ILE A 397 31.85 5.62 3.10
N ALA A 398 31.31 4.69 3.89
CA ALA A 398 30.42 5.01 5.01
C ALA A 398 31.12 5.88 6.06
N ASP A 399 32.36 5.54 6.44
CA ASP A 399 33.17 6.33 7.41
C ASP A 399 33.40 7.76 6.86
N ARG A 400 33.78 7.92 5.59
CA ARG A 400 34.01 9.26 4.96
C ARG A 400 32.72 10.10 4.95
N ILE A 401 31.56 9.50 4.68
CA ILE A 401 30.27 10.22 4.71
C ILE A 401 29.90 10.62 6.15
N GLU A 402 30.14 9.71 7.11
CA GLU A 402 29.85 9.98 8.51
C GLU A 402 30.77 11.07 9.12
N GLU A 403 32.03 11.10 8.72
CA GLU A 403 32.98 12.16 9.10
C GLU A 403 32.51 13.56 8.64
N MET A 404 31.74 13.64 7.54
CA MET A 404 31.07 14.88 7.11
C MET A 404 29.84 15.23 7.98
N GLY A 405 29.45 14.36 8.92
CA GLY A 405 28.23 14.50 9.72
C GLY A 405 26.94 14.21 8.95
N MET A 406 26.97 13.33 7.98
CA MET A 406 25.79 12.79 7.29
C MET A 406 25.61 11.31 7.62
N LYS A 407 24.39 10.81 7.47
CA LYS A 407 24.10 9.38 7.49
C LYS A 407 24.44 8.76 6.15
N PHE A 408 24.71 7.45 6.14
CA PHE A 408 24.98 6.69 4.93
C PHE A 408 23.87 5.66 4.66
N GLY A 409 23.43 5.55 3.41
CA GLY A 409 22.45 4.60 2.93
C GLY A 409 23.00 3.73 1.79
N LEU A 410 22.42 2.54 1.61
CA LEU A 410 22.89 1.55 0.64
C LEU A 410 21.72 0.88 -0.06
N TRP A 411 21.88 0.65 -1.36
CA TRP A 411 20.92 -0.07 -2.20
C TRP A 411 21.20 -1.57 -2.23
N PHE A 412 20.13 -2.37 -2.23
CA PHE A 412 20.17 -3.82 -2.45
C PHE A 412 19.00 -4.26 -3.32
N GLU A 413 19.22 -5.30 -4.14
CA GLU A 413 18.19 -6.07 -4.86
C GLU A 413 18.36 -7.57 -4.54
N PRO A 414 18.01 -7.99 -3.30
CA PRO A 414 18.43 -9.28 -2.75
C PRO A 414 17.69 -10.49 -3.34
N GLU A 415 16.59 -10.26 -4.03
CA GLU A 415 15.71 -11.29 -4.58
C GLU A 415 16.09 -11.72 -6.00
N MET A 416 17.06 -11.04 -6.60
CA MET A 416 17.42 -11.22 -8.01
C MET A 416 18.89 -11.62 -8.18
N VAL A 417 19.18 -12.28 -9.33
CA VAL A 417 20.51 -12.75 -9.68
C VAL A 417 20.76 -12.62 -11.18
N ASN A 418 21.98 -12.25 -11.59
CA ASN A 418 22.44 -12.40 -12.97
C ASN A 418 23.04 -13.80 -13.17
N LYS A 419 22.98 -14.34 -14.39
CA LYS A 419 23.74 -15.56 -14.73
C LYS A 419 25.24 -15.34 -14.67
N ASP A 420 25.69 -14.12 -14.97
CA ASP A 420 27.08 -13.71 -14.77
C ASP A 420 27.25 -13.14 -13.35
N SER A 421 27.18 -14.04 -12.37
CA SER A 421 27.50 -13.81 -10.96
C SER A 421 28.11 -15.07 -10.35
N ASP A 422 28.86 -14.90 -9.28
CA ASP A 422 29.45 -16.04 -8.55
C ASP A 422 28.37 -16.84 -7.83
N LEU A 423 27.33 -16.17 -7.31
CA LEU A 423 26.17 -16.82 -6.71
C LEU A 423 25.49 -17.77 -7.68
N TYR A 424 25.19 -17.33 -8.91
CA TYR A 424 24.54 -18.20 -9.90
C TYR A 424 25.46 -19.36 -10.33
N ARG A 425 26.76 -19.11 -10.52
CA ARG A 425 27.74 -20.17 -10.86
C ARG A 425 27.82 -21.24 -9.77
N ALA A 426 27.71 -20.85 -8.50
CA ALA A 426 27.73 -21.76 -7.38
C ALA A 426 26.39 -22.53 -7.21
N HIS A 427 25.26 -21.85 -7.49
CA HIS A 427 23.92 -22.38 -7.24
C HIS A 427 22.95 -22.09 -8.41
N PRO A 428 23.16 -22.71 -9.59
CA PRO A 428 22.30 -22.47 -10.76
C PRO A 428 20.86 -22.99 -10.57
N ASP A 429 20.64 -23.84 -9.58
CA ASP A 429 19.33 -24.40 -9.18
C ASP A 429 18.54 -23.52 -8.22
N TRP A 430 19.10 -22.39 -7.78
CA TRP A 430 18.44 -21.46 -6.84
C TRP A 430 17.50 -20.45 -7.49
N ILE A 431 17.38 -20.43 -8.82
CA ILE A 431 16.39 -19.59 -9.50
C ILE A 431 15.05 -20.31 -9.67
N LEU A 432 13.96 -19.54 -9.67
CA LEU A 432 12.66 -20.04 -10.09
C LEU A 432 12.70 -20.37 -11.58
N GLN A 433 12.58 -21.67 -11.93
CA GLN A 433 12.62 -22.14 -13.31
C GLN A 433 11.99 -23.52 -13.47
N THR A 434 11.24 -23.72 -14.54
CA THR A 434 10.70 -25.02 -14.90
C THR A 434 11.79 -25.88 -15.61
N PRO A 435 12.04 -27.12 -15.17
CA PRO A 435 13.03 -27.99 -15.79
C PRO A 435 12.77 -28.17 -17.31
N GLN A 436 13.83 -28.20 -18.10
CA GLN A 436 13.81 -28.40 -19.56
C GLN A 436 13.02 -27.34 -20.36
N ARG A 437 12.67 -26.22 -19.74
CA ARG A 437 12.06 -25.09 -20.43
C ARG A 437 12.97 -23.88 -20.41
N HIS A 438 12.77 -22.99 -21.39
CA HIS A 438 13.44 -21.72 -21.42
C HIS A 438 12.94 -20.84 -20.26
N SER A 439 13.86 -20.19 -19.54
CA SER A 439 13.52 -19.21 -18.52
C SER A 439 13.58 -17.80 -19.11
N CYS A 440 12.52 -17.04 -18.94
CA CYS A 440 12.51 -15.63 -19.30
C CYS A 440 13.39 -14.82 -18.34
N HIS A 441 13.96 -13.74 -18.84
CA HIS A 441 14.64 -12.76 -18.01
C HIS A 441 13.96 -11.38 -18.15
N GLY A 442 14.04 -10.57 -17.10
CA GLY A 442 13.70 -9.16 -17.14
C GLY A 442 14.94 -8.37 -16.69
N ARG A 443 15.34 -7.32 -17.41
CA ARG A 443 16.58 -6.57 -17.15
C ARG A 443 17.84 -7.47 -17.01
N ASN A 444 17.91 -8.55 -17.77
CA ASN A 444 18.99 -9.55 -17.72
C ASN A 444 19.15 -10.28 -16.38
N GLN A 445 18.13 -10.27 -15.53
CA GLN A 445 18.14 -10.90 -14.22
C GLN A 445 17.08 -11.98 -14.07
N TYR A 446 17.27 -12.88 -13.12
CA TYR A 446 16.45 -14.02 -12.76
C TYR A 446 16.04 -13.91 -11.30
N VAL A 447 14.92 -14.54 -10.94
CA VAL A 447 14.38 -14.51 -9.58
C VAL A 447 14.95 -15.66 -8.76
N LEU A 448 15.53 -15.37 -7.61
CA LEU A 448 15.94 -16.36 -6.63
C LEU A 448 14.71 -17.04 -6.01
N ASP A 449 14.82 -18.33 -5.73
CA ASP A 449 13.74 -19.12 -5.13
C ASP A 449 13.65 -18.89 -3.60
N PHE A 450 13.00 -17.80 -3.22
CA PHE A 450 12.77 -17.47 -1.81
C PHE A 450 11.73 -18.37 -1.11
N SER A 451 11.15 -19.35 -1.82
CA SER A 451 10.41 -20.43 -1.15
C SER A 451 11.35 -21.41 -0.40
N ARG A 452 12.66 -21.33 -0.68
CA ARG A 452 13.72 -22.14 -0.08
C ARG A 452 14.42 -21.39 1.04
N LYS A 453 14.37 -21.97 2.23
CA LYS A 453 15.00 -21.37 3.42
C LYS A 453 16.50 -21.14 3.27
N GLU A 454 17.23 -22.07 2.64
CA GLU A 454 18.68 -21.94 2.43
C GLU A 454 19.07 -20.76 1.53
N VAL A 455 18.21 -20.40 0.57
CA VAL A 455 18.41 -19.20 -0.27
C VAL A 455 18.26 -17.94 0.57
N VAL A 456 17.17 -17.85 1.34
CA VAL A 456 16.93 -16.71 2.24
C VAL A 456 18.04 -16.58 3.29
N ASP A 457 18.50 -17.71 3.86
CA ASP A 457 19.59 -17.72 4.83
C ASP A 457 20.90 -17.20 4.24
N CYS A 458 21.25 -17.64 3.03
CA CYS A 458 22.47 -17.18 2.35
C CYS A 458 22.45 -15.67 2.09
N ILE A 459 21.34 -15.13 1.57
CA ILE A 459 21.17 -13.69 1.32
C ILE A 459 21.21 -12.91 2.64
N TYR A 460 20.55 -13.42 3.67
CA TYR A 460 20.61 -12.81 5.02
C TYR A 460 22.05 -12.68 5.53
N GLU A 461 22.85 -13.76 5.46
CA GLU A 461 24.24 -13.74 5.94
C GLU A 461 25.11 -12.75 5.16
N MET A 462 24.93 -12.64 3.84
CA MET A 462 25.65 -11.67 3.02
C MET A 462 25.31 -10.24 3.42
N MET A 463 24.00 -9.91 3.55
CA MET A 463 23.58 -8.58 3.96
C MET A 463 23.97 -8.27 5.41
N TYR A 464 23.78 -9.22 6.33
CA TYR A 464 24.15 -9.09 7.74
C TYR A 464 25.63 -8.73 7.91
N LYS A 465 26.52 -9.39 7.16
CA LYS A 465 27.95 -9.13 7.18
C LYS A 465 28.26 -7.67 6.82
N ILE A 466 27.72 -7.16 5.72
CA ILE A 466 27.95 -5.79 5.27
C ILE A 466 27.42 -4.79 6.32
N LEU A 467 26.21 -5.00 6.80
CA LEU A 467 25.55 -4.11 7.75
C LEU A 467 26.21 -4.14 9.14
N SER A 468 26.91 -5.22 9.49
CA SER A 468 27.68 -5.32 10.73
C SER A 468 29.04 -4.64 10.64
N GLU A 469 29.63 -4.56 9.44
CA GLU A 469 30.96 -4.00 9.21
C GLU A 469 30.93 -2.48 8.93
N ALA A 470 29.80 -1.96 8.41
CA ALA A 470 29.64 -0.56 7.99
C ALA A 470 28.46 0.11 8.71
N LYS A 471 28.60 1.41 8.99
CA LYS A 471 27.53 2.21 9.62
C LYS A 471 26.47 2.62 8.59
N VAL A 472 25.62 1.67 8.22
CA VAL A 472 24.49 1.91 7.34
C VAL A 472 23.26 2.31 8.15
N SER A 473 22.63 3.44 7.79
CA SER A 473 21.45 3.99 8.47
C SER A 473 20.17 3.86 7.62
N TYR A 474 20.30 3.50 6.34
CA TYR A 474 19.22 3.43 5.38
C TYR A 474 19.50 2.35 4.35
N ILE A 475 18.44 1.60 3.98
CA ILE A 475 18.49 0.62 2.90
C ILE A 475 17.37 0.92 1.92
N LYS A 476 17.72 1.11 0.64
CA LYS A 476 16.79 1.04 -0.49
C LYS A 476 16.78 -0.41 -1.00
N TRP A 477 15.66 -1.10 -0.74
CA TRP A 477 15.48 -2.49 -1.15
C TRP A 477 14.67 -2.55 -2.43
N ASP A 478 15.29 -2.97 -3.52
CA ASP A 478 14.71 -3.00 -4.85
C ASP A 478 14.31 -4.42 -5.30
N MET A 479 13.46 -4.48 -6.32
CA MET A 479 13.02 -5.70 -7.02
C MET A 479 12.62 -5.32 -8.45
N ASN A 480 13.52 -5.50 -9.41
CA ASN A 480 13.36 -4.90 -10.75
C ASN A 480 12.77 -5.85 -11.81
N ARG A 481 12.09 -6.91 -11.41
CA ARG A 481 11.34 -7.76 -12.33
C ARG A 481 10.23 -8.54 -11.66
N SER A 482 9.20 -8.89 -12.44
CA SER A 482 8.13 -9.81 -12.02
C SER A 482 8.57 -11.28 -12.16
N ILE A 483 7.92 -12.18 -11.43
CA ILE A 483 8.05 -13.63 -11.57
C ILE A 483 7.30 -14.08 -12.82
N THR A 484 7.97 -14.80 -13.71
CA THR A 484 7.40 -15.34 -14.95
C THR A 484 7.11 -16.83 -14.84
N GLU A 485 8.13 -17.67 -14.76
CA GLU A 485 8.02 -19.12 -14.61
C GLU A 485 8.09 -19.48 -13.12
N CYS A 486 6.94 -19.50 -12.44
CA CYS A 486 6.88 -19.78 -11.01
C CYS A 486 6.90 -21.29 -10.75
N TYR A 487 8.09 -21.85 -10.62
CA TYR A 487 8.33 -23.25 -10.28
C TYR A 487 9.57 -23.36 -9.40
N SER A 488 9.44 -24.06 -8.28
CA SER A 488 10.55 -24.37 -7.37
C SER A 488 11.04 -25.81 -7.57
N ALA A 489 12.35 -25.97 -7.85
CA ALA A 489 12.96 -27.28 -7.94
C ALA A 489 13.01 -28.02 -6.60
N ALA A 490 12.81 -27.34 -5.49
CA ALA A 490 12.82 -27.91 -4.13
C ALA A 490 11.47 -28.44 -3.66
N LEU A 491 10.37 -28.05 -4.32
CA LEU A 491 9.03 -28.47 -3.92
C LEU A 491 8.54 -29.65 -4.77
N PRO A 492 7.78 -30.60 -4.16
CA PRO A 492 7.15 -31.67 -4.91
C PRO A 492 6.03 -31.14 -5.84
N ALA A 493 5.62 -31.98 -6.78
CA ALA A 493 4.67 -31.59 -7.83
C ALA A 493 3.32 -31.11 -7.28
N ASP A 494 2.85 -31.69 -6.19
CA ASP A 494 1.57 -31.36 -5.54
C ASP A 494 1.61 -30.14 -4.62
N ARG A 495 2.77 -29.45 -4.54
CA ARG A 495 2.95 -28.19 -3.79
C ARG A 495 3.44 -27.03 -4.68
N GLN A 496 3.48 -27.22 -6.00
CA GLN A 496 3.94 -26.16 -6.90
C GLN A 496 3.01 -24.93 -6.94
N GLY A 497 1.72 -25.09 -6.65
CA GLY A 497 0.78 -23.98 -6.51
C GLY A 497 1.01 -23.11 -5.27
N GLU A 498 1.91 -23.50 -4.36
CA GLU A 498 2.27 -22.77 -3.16
C GLU A 498 3.43 -21.76 -3.38
N VAL A 499 4.19 -21.91 -4.48
CA VAL A 499 5.47 -21.21 -4.69
C VAL A 499 5.33 -19.70 -4.60
N PHE A 500 4.34 -19.08 -5.24
CA PHE A 500 4.13 -17.63 -5.15
C PHE A 500 3.94 -17.13 -3.73
N HIS A 501 3.13 -17.84 -2.93
CA HIS A 501 2.89 -17.44 -1.55
C HIS A 501 4.11 -17.70 -0.66
N ARG A 502 4.75 -18.89 -0.82
CA ARG A 502 5.98 -19.22 -0.09
C ARG A 502 7.12 -18.25 -0.39
N TYR A 503 7.23 -17.79 -1.64
CA TYR A 503 8.20 -16.75 -2.01
C TYR A 503 8.00 -15.47 -1.20
N ILE A 504 6.77 -14.98 -1.09
CA ILE A 504 6.45 -13.78 -0.31
C ILE A 504 6.70 -13.99 1.18
N LEU A 505 6.43 -15.19 1.72
CA LEU A 505 6.78 -15.52 3.11
C LEU A 505 8.30 -15.48 3.32
N GLY A 506 9.10 -15.90 2.36
CA GLY A 506 10.57 -15.80 2.38
C GLY A 506 11.05 -14.34 2.35
N VAL A 507 10.41 -13.47 1.55
CA VAL A 507 10.68 -12.03 1.55
C VAL A 507 10.37 -11.42 2.92
N TYR A 508 9.24 -11.76 3.51
CA TYR A 508 8.87 -11.29 4.85
C TYR A 508 9.82 -11.78 5.95
N ASP A 509 10.28 -13.04 5.86
CA ASP A 509 11.27 -13.59 6.79
C ASP A 509 12.58 -12.81 6.74
N LEU A 510 13.09 -12.52 5.54
CA LEU A 510 14.33 -11.76 5.37
C LEU A 510 14.19 -10.32 5.95
N TYR A 511 13.08 -9.64 5.65
CA TYR A 511 12.79 -8.32 6.24
C TYR A 511 12.71 -8.37 7.77
N GLU A 512 11.98 -9.36 8.33
CA GLU A 512 11.81 -9.51 9.78
C GLU A 512 13.14 -9.69 10.49
N ARG A 513 13.98 -10.57 9.93
CA ARG A 513 15.33 -10.85 10.48
C ARG A 513 16.24 -9.63 10.45
N LEU A 514 16.26 -8.89 9.32
CA LEU A 514 17.05 -7.68 9.18
C LEU A 514 16.55 -6.54 10.08
N ASN A 515 15.23 -6.33 10.15
CA ASN A 515 14.64 -5.34 11.07
C ASN A 515 14.93 -5.67 12.54
N THR A 516 14.97 -6.96 12.90
CA THR A 516 15.30 -7.41 14.26
C THR A 516 16.77 -7.19 14.57
N ALA A 517 17.66 -7.50 13.63
CA ALA A 517 19.11 -7.35 13.80
C ALA A 517 19.54 -5.88 13.80
N PHE A 518 18.91 -5.04 12.98
CA PHE A 518 19.26 -3.64 12.76
C PHE A 518 18.04 -2.70 12.90
N PRO A 519 17.45 -2.57 14.09
CA PRO A 519 16.17 -1.89 14.30
C PRO A 519 16.18 -0.38 14.03
N GLN A 520 17.35 0.24 13.86
CA GLN A 520 17.50 1.68 13.59
C GLN A 520 17.70 1.99 12.10
N ILE A 521 17.91 0.98 11.26
CA ILE A 521 17.99 1.20 9.81
C ILE A 521 16.61 1.56 9.28
N LEU A 522 16.53 2.61 8.48
CA LEU A 522 15.35 2.97 7.73
C LEU A 522 15.33 2.16 6.43
N PHE A 523 14.35 1.27 6.28
CA PHE A 523 14.12 0.56 5.04
C PHE A 523 13.17 1.34 4.14
N GLU A 524 13.54 1.52 2.89
CA GLU A 524 12.69 1.96 1.80
C GLU A 524 12.46 0.80 0.84
N SER A 525 11.21 0.45 0.59
CA SER A 525 10.85 -0.54 -0.43
C SER A 525 10.84 0.11 -1.81
N CYS A 526 11.49 -0.55 -2.78
CA CYS A 526 11.42 -0.23 -4.19
C CYS A 526 11.11 -1.50 -4.99
N ALA A 527 10.46 -1.39 -6.13
CA ALA A 527 10.28 -2.47 -7.08
C ALA A 527 10.11 -1.86 -8.48
N SER A 528 11.21 -1.41 -9.09
CA SER A 528 11.17 -0.50 -10.23
C SER A 528 10.19 0.65 -9.94
N GLY A 529 10.45 1.42 -8.90
CA GLY A 529 9.47 2.35 -8.36
C GLY A 529 8.37 1.66 -7.54
N GLY A 530 7.11 1.93 -7.88
CA GLY A 530 5.94 1.54 -7.11
C GLY A 530 5.38 0.14 -7.36
N GLY A 531 6.14 -0.79 -7.95
CA GLY A 531 5.66 -2.14 -8.29
C GLY A 531 5.36 -3.05 -7.10
N ARG A 532 5.80 -2.66 -5.90
CA ARG A 532 5.47 -3.34 -4.63
C ARG A 532 5.23 -2.30 -3.53
N PHE A 533 4.53 -1.23 -3.89
CA PHE A 533 4.08 -0.21 -2.94
C PHE A 533 2.72 -0.63 -2.38
N ASP A 534 2.74 -1.38 -1.29
CA ASP A 534 1.58 -2.02 -0.69
C ASP A 534 1.66 -2.07 0.85
N PRO A 535 0.56 -2.33 1.55
CA PRO A 535 0.58 -2.32 3.01
C PRO A 535 1.29 -3.53 3.62
N GLY A 536 1.51 -4.62 2.86
CA GLY A 536 2.29 -5.76 3.33
C GLY A 536 3.75 -5.38 3.57
N ILE A 537 4.38 -4.70 2.60
CA ILE A 537 5.74 -4.20 2.74
C ILE A 537 5.83 -3.02 3.72
N LEU A 538 4.80 -2.17 3.79
CA LEU A 538 4.78 -1.02 4.71
C LEU A 538 4.92 -1.43 6.19
N TYR A 539 4.54 -2.64 6.54
CA TYR A 539 4.75 -3.23 7.87
C TYR A 539 6.24 -3.34 8.24
N TYR A 540 7.11 -3.60 7.25
CA TYR A 540 8.56 -3.78 7.43
C TYR A 540 9.36 -2.54 7.04
N ALA A 541 8.99 -1.89 5.96
CA ALA A 541 9.63 -0.70 5.40
C ALA A 541 8.64 0.47 5.48
N PRO A 542 8.80 1.40 6.45
CA PRO A 542 7.79 2.43 6.72
C PRO A 542 7.69 3.51 5.65
N GLN A 543 8.46 3.38 4.57
CA GLN A 543 8.36 4.17 3.34
C GLN A 543 8.67 3.31 2.11
N GLY A 544 8.23 3.75 0.94
CA GLY A 544 8.54 3.13 -0.34
C GLY A 544 8.84 4.16 -1.41
N TRP A 545 9.66 3.79 -2.40
CA TRP A 545 9.88 4.58 -3.59
C TRP A 545 8.58 4.59 -4.41
N THR A 546 7.97 5.75 -4.53
CA THR A 546 6.60 5.86 -5.03
C THR A 546 6.50 5.57 -6.52
N SER A 547 7.51 5.98 -7.30
CA SER A 547 7.63 5.77 -8.74
C SER A 547 9.05 6.10 -9.21
N ASP A 548 9.53 5.38 -10.22
CA ASP A 548 10.77 5.73 -10.95
C ASP A 548 10.58 6.99 -11.82
N ASP A 549 9.34 7.41 -12.06
CA ASP A 549 9.10 8.69 -12.69
C ASP A 549 9.35 9.81 -11.69
N THR A 550 10.41 10.58 -11.93
CA THR A 550 10.82 11.72 -11.11
C THR A 550 10.31 13.06 -11.67
N ASP A 551 9.58 13.05 -12.80
CA ASP A 551 8.98 14.25 -13.36
C ASP A 551 7.88 14.81 -12.44
N ALA A 552 8.01 16.09 -12.07
CA ALA A 552 7.10 16.72 -11.10
C ALA A 552 5.63 16.70 -11.56
N ALA A 553 5.35 16.88 -12.85
CA ALA A 553 3.98 16.92 -13.37
C ALA A 553 3.30 15.53 -13.31
N GLU A 554 4.04 14.45 -13.59
CA GLU A 554 3.53 13.09 -13.43
C GLU A 554 3.43 12.70 -11.95
N ARG A 555 4.37 13.11 -11.11
CA ARG A 555 4.34 12.85 -9.66
C ARG A 555 3.12 13.45 -8.97
N VAL A 556 2.60 14.58 -9.45
CA VAL A 556 1.32 15.13 -8.95
C VAL A 556 0.20 14.10 -9.07
N LYS A 557 0.07 13.40 -10.20
CA LYS A 557 -0.95 12.36 -10.43
C LYS A 557 -0.68 11.11 -9.61
N ILE A 558 0.57 10.66 -9.58
CA ILE A 558 1.01 9.46 -8.87
C ILE A 558 0.84 9.63 -7.35
N GLN A 559 1.27 10.77 -6.79
CA GLN A 559 1.16 11.05 -5.36
C GLN A 559 -0.30 11.27 -4.93
N TYR A 560 -1.12 11.92 -5.77
CA TYR A 560 -2.55 12.04 -5.53
C TYR A 560 -3.22 10.67 -5.39
N GLY A 561 -3.02 9.77 -6.37
CA GLY A 561 -3.59 8.42 -6.31
C GLY A 561 -3.04 7.58 -5.15
N THR A 562 -1.75 7.74 -4.83
CA THR A 562 -1.12 7.06 -3.69
C THR A 562 -1.73 7.51 -2.36
N SER A 563 -2.03 8.81 -2.21
CA SER A 563 -2.61 9.38 -1.01
C SER A 563 -4.04 8.91 -0.70
N MET A 564 -4.69 8.20 -1.61
CA MET A 564 -6.01 7.62 -1.34
C MET A 564 -5.99 6.59 -0.21
N CYS A 565 -4.90 5.82 -0.11
CA CYS A 565 -4.72 4.79 0.92
C CYS A 565 -3.52 5.06 1.84
N TYR A 566 -2.42 5.58 1.28
CA TYR A 566 -1.13 5.62 1.96
C TYR A 566 -0.80 7.00 2.52
N PRO A 567 -0.24 7.07 3.75
CA PRO A 567 0.14 8.34 4.38
C PRO A 567 1.34 8.98 3.65
N VAL A 568 1.41 10.31 3.71
CA VAL A 568 2.51 11.09 3.11
C VAL A 568 3.89 10.63 3.63
N SER A 569 3.99 10.22 4.89
CA SER A 569 5.22 9.70 5.50
C SER A 569 5.76 8.41 4.87
N SER A 570 4.97 7.74 4.01
CA SER A 570 5.37 6.52 3.32
C SER A 570 5.80 6.73 1.87
N MET A 571 5.62 7.92 1.31
CA MET A 571 5.82 8.19 -0.11
C MET A 571 7.20 8.80 -0.39
N GLY A 572 8.15 8.04 -0.93
CA GLY A 572 9.43 8.56 -1.43
C GLY A 572 9.23 9.55 -2.56
N SER A 573 9.81 10.76 -2.43
CA SER A 573 9.65 11.83 -3.43
C SER A 573 10.89 12.70 -3.49
N HIS A 574 11.51 12.80 -4.68
CA HIS A 574 12.78 13.48 -4.87
C HIS A 574 12.71 14.57 -5.93
N VAL A 575 13.53 15.61 -5.73
CA VAL A 575 13.85 16.61 -6.76
C VAL A 575 14.89 16.01 -7.70
N SER A 576 14.55 15.89 -8.97
CA SER A 576 15.41 15.30 -10.00
C SER A 576 16.03 16.34 -10.94
N VAL A 577 16.90 15.88 -11.82
CA VAL A 577 17.53 16.68 -12.87
C VAL A 577 16.50 17.09 -13.94
N VAL A 578 16.77 18.19 -14.65
CA VAL A 578 16.07 18.57 -15.87
C VAL A 578 17.08 18.78 -17.01
N PRO A 579 16.77 18.36 -18.26
CA PRO A 579 15.55 17.67 -18.68
C PRO A 579 15.38 16.32 -17.94
N ASN A 580 14.14 16.01 -17.54
CA ASN A 580 13.82 14.77 -16.84
C ASN A 580 14.21 13.54 -17.68
N HIS A 581 14.79 12.51 -17.06
CA HIS A 581 15.32 11.34 -17.76
C HIS A 581 14.24 10.44 -18.39
N GLN A 582 13.03 10.41 -17.81
CA GLN A 582 11.93 9.59 -18.32
C GLN A 582 11.18 10.28 -19.47
N LEU A 583 10.92 11.58 -19.36
CA LEU A 583 10.03 12.33 -20.27
C LEU A 583 10.71 13.46 -21.05
N ASN A 584 11.99 13.72 -20.78
CA ASN A 584 12.71 14.86 -21.37
C ASN A 584 12.03 16.23 -21.16
N ARG A 585 11.22 16.36 -20.08
CA ARG A 585 10.50 17.58 -19.72
C ARG A 585 11.37 18.45 -18.84
N LYS A 586 11.16 19.78 -18.95
CA LYS A 586 11.75 20.78 -18.06
C LYS A 586 10.65 21.40 -17.21
N THR A 587 10.79 21.31 -15.92
CA THR A 587 9.92 21.94 -14.92
C THR A 587 10.73 22.85 -14.03
N PRO A 588 10.16 23.96 -13.52
CA PRO A 588 10.86 24.88 -12.60
C PRO A 588 11.40 24.15 -11.37
N LEU A 589 12.52 24.60 -10.82
CA LEU A 589 13.14 23.98 -9.64
C LEU A 589 12.21 24.05 -8.43
N HIS A 590 11.56 25.21 -8.19
CA HIS A 590 10.58 25.35 -7.12
C HIS A 590 9.39 24.37 -7.27
N THR A 591 8.92 24.11 -8.49
CA THR A 591 7.83 23.15 -8.71
C THR A 591 8.25 21.72 -8.40
N ARG A 592 9.47 21.33 -8.81
CA ARG A 592 10.01 20.01 -8.45
C ARG A 592 10.06 19.84 -6.93
N ALA A 593 10.48 20.85 -6.20
CA ALA A 593 10.52 20.81 -4.74
C ALA A 593 9.12 20.85 -4.11
N ASN A 594 8.22 21.73 -4.57
CA ASN A 594 6.88 21.83 -4.02
C ASN A 594 6.08 20.53 -4.13
N VAL A 595 6.26 19.78 -5.22
CA VAL A 595 5.68 18.44 -5.38
C VAL A 595 6.37 17.44 -4.47
N ALA A 596 7.70 17.47 -4.40
CA ALA A 596 8.50 16.53 -3.60
C ALA A 596 8.31 16.71 -2.09
N TYR A 597 7.95 17.90 -1.61
CA TYR A 597 7.68 18.13 -0.18
C TYR A 597 6.59 17.21 0.38
N PHE A 598 5.57 16.89 -0.40
CA PHE A 598 4.49 16.00 0.05
C PHE A 598 4.88 14.52 -0.10
N GLY A 599 5.97 14.18 0.56
CA GLY A 599 6.55 12.85 0.65
C GLY A 599 7.71 12.79 1.64
N THR A 600 8.55 11.75 1.51
CA THR A 600 9.85 11.66 2.18
C THR A 600 10.87 12.31 1.26
N PHE A 601 11.15 13.56 1.52
CA PHE A 601 11.84 14.50 0.64
C PHE A 601 13.32 14.18 0.44
N GLY A 602 13.79 14.32 -0.79
CA GLY A 602 15.19 14.18 -1.14
C GLY A 602 15.54 14.76 -2.50
N TYR A 603 16.79 14.56 -2.90
CA TYR A 603 17.33 14.91 -4.19
C TYR A 603 17.87 13.65 -4.89
N GLU A 604 17.74 13.60 -6.20
CA GLU A 604 18.28 12.53 -7.04
C GLU A 604 19.00 13.16 -8.25
N LEU A 605 20.06 13.94 -7.95
CA LEU A 605 20.85 14.67 -8.92
C LEU A 605 22.23 15.03 -8.37
N ASP A 606 23.15 15.46 -9.25
CA ASP A 606 24.46 15.99 -8.90
C ASP A 606 24.35 17.48 -8.64
N LEU A 607 24.33 17.87 -7.37
CA LEU A 607 24.24 19.28 -6.93
C LEU A 607 25.42 20.15 -7.39
N ASN A 608 26.56 19.55 -7.76
CA ASN A 608 27.70 20.30 -8.31
C ASN A 608 27.45 20.85 -9.71
N LYS A 609 26.39 20.38 -10.40
CA LYS A 609 26.01 20.85 -11.73
C LYS A 609 25.03 22.00 -11.74
N LEU A 610 24.53 22.42 -10.58
CA LEU A 610 23.60 23.53 -10.41
C LEU A 610 24.33 24.87 -10.37
N SER A 611 23.67 25.95 -10.81
CA SER A 611 24.16 27.33 -10.66
C SER A 611 24.15 27.77 -9.19
N ASP A 612 24.84 28.88 -8.90
CA ASP A 612 24.88 29.44 -7.54
C ASP A 612 23.47 29.89 -7.08
N GLU A 613 22.63 30.38 -7.98
CA GLU A 613 21.23 30.74 -7.72
C GLU A 613 20.42 29.51 -7.38
N GLU A 614 20.53 28.44 -8.18
CA GLU A 614 19.85 27.16 -7.91
C GLU A 614 20.32 26.53 -6.59
N ILE A 615 21.61 26.61 -6.26
CA ILE A 615 22.13 26.16 -4.95
C ILE A 615 21.54 26.98 -3.81
N SER A 616 21.40 28.29 -3.99
CA SER A 616 20.73 29.15 -2.99
C SER A 616 19.27 28.73 -2.77
N GLU A 617 18.55 28.43 -3.85
CA GLU A 617 17.17 27.91 -3.80
C GLU A 617 17.11 26.54 -3.11
N VAL A 618 18.01 25.61 -3.44
CA VAL A 618 18.11 24.29 -2.78
C VAL A 618 18.29 24.43 -1.26
N LYS A 619 19.14 25.36 -0.80
CA LYS A 619 19.34 25.62 0.65
C LYS A 619 18.05 26.13 1.31
N GLN A 620 17.26 26.96 0.61
CA GLN A 620 15.96 27.41 1.10
C GLN A 620 14.95 26.26 1.14
N GLN A 621 14.90 25.43 0.10
CA GLN A 621 14.04 24.23 0.04
C GLN A 621 14.33 23.27 1.20
N ILE A 622 15.59 23.02 1.50
CA ILE A 622 16.01 22.14 2.63
C ILE A 622 15.63 22.78 3.97
N THR A 623 15.78 24.09 4.11
CA THR A 623 15.40 24.82 5.33
C THR A 623 13.90 24.72 5.55
N PHE A 624 13.10 24.98 4.52
CA PHE A 624 11.65 24.84 4.54
C PHE A 624 11.24 23.40 4.94
N MET A 625 11.82 22.38 4.31
CA MET A 625 11.50 21.01 4.64
C MET A 625 11.86 20.63 6.09
N LYS A 626 12.98 21.12 6.61
CA LYS A 626 13.36 20.88 8.02
C LYS A 626 12.37 21.49 9.01
N GLU A 627 11.80 22.64 8.67
CA GLU A 627 10.82 23.34 9.49
C GLU A 627 9.46 22.61 9.48
N TYR A 628 9.00 22.21 8.29
CA TYR A 628 7.62 21.72 8.13
C TYR A 628 7.49 20.19 7.96
N ARG A 629 8.59 19.42 7.90
CA ARG A 629 8.52 17.97 7.59
C ARG A 629 7.65 17.16 8.54
N GLU A 630 7.58 17.54 9.81
CA GLU A 630 6.73 16.84 10.78
C GLU A 630 5.24 17.06 10.46
N LEU A 631 4.87 18.31 10.18
CA LEU A 631 3.53 18.67 9.74
C LEU A 631 3.18 17.97 8.43
N ILE A 632 4.07 17.99 7.44
CA ILE A 632 3.84 17.38 6.13
C ILE A 632 3.63 15.88 6.25
N GLN A 633 4.51 15.18 6.99
CA GLN A 633 4.51 13.72 7.06
C GLN A 633 3.46 13.13 8.02
N PHE A 634 3.09 13.86 9.07
CA PHE A 634 2.23 13.34 10.14
C PHE A 634 0.95 14.16 10.41
N GLY A 635 0.82 15.34 9.81
CA GLY A 635 -0.41 16.14 9.87
C GLY A 635 -1.60 15.45 9.20
N THR A 636 -2.75 16.09 9.28
CA THR A 636 -3.97 15.61 8.60
C THR A 636 -3.99 16.09 7.16
N PHE A 637 -3.93 15.15 6.23
CA PHE A 637 -3.86 15.41 4.79
C PHE A 637 -5.27 15.50 4.17
N TYR A 638 -5.46 16.45 3.25
CA TYR A 638 -6.68 16.65 2.47
C TYR A 638 -6.35 16.83 0.99
N ARG A 639 -7.08 16.17 0.10
CA ARG A 639 -7.15 16.48 -1.32
C ARG A 639 -8.31 17.46 -1.53
N LEU A 640 -8.07 18.52 -2.28
CA LEU A 640 -9.06 19.59 -2.52
C LEU A 640 -9.43 19.74 -3.99
N LYS A 641 -8.47 19.55 -4.91
CA LYS A 641 -8.69 19.47 -6.36
C LYS A 641 -7.89 18.30 -6.95
N SER A 642 -8.54 17.56 -7.82
CA SER A 642 -7.98 16.34 -8.45
C SER A 642 -7.24 16.68 -9.75
N PRO A 643 -6.02 16.13 -9.97
CA PRO A 643 -5.30 16.26 -11.24
C PRO A 643 -5.95 15.47 -12.39
N PHE A 644 -6.96 14.66 -12.09
CA PHE A 644 -7.72 13.89 -13.08
C PHE A 644 -9.00 14.60 -13.55
N GLU A 645 -9.38 15.70 -12.91
CA GLU A 645 -10.63 16.43 -13.18
C GLU A 645 -10.43 17.83 -13.75
N GLY A 646 -9.19 18.34 -13.80
CA GLY A 646 -8.92 19.68 -14.29
C GLY A 646 -7.45 20.04 -14.42
N ASN A 647 -7.20 21.31 -14.66
CA ASN A 647 -5.85 21.86 -14.89
C ASN A 647 -5.11 22.19 -13.59
N GLU A 648 -5.84 22.24 -12.46
CA GLU A 648 -5.29 22.56 -11.15
C GLU A 648 -5.35 21.37 -10.23
N THR A 649 -4.32 21.18 -9.42
CA THR A 649 -4.30 20.24 -8.31
C THR A 649 -4.06 20.99 -7.02
N VAL A 650 -4.84 20.68 -6.00
CA VAL A 650 -4.65 21.27 -4.67
C VAL A 650 -4.78 20.18 -3.60
N TRP A 651 -3.82 20.15 -2.71
CA TRP A 651 -3.90 19.39 -1.46
C TRP A 651 -3.36 20.23 -0.30
N MET A 652 -3.63 19.80 0.91
CA MET A 652 -3.16 20.50 2.10
C MET A 652 -2.90 19.54 3.26
N THR A 653 -2.08 20.00 4.18
CA THR A 653 -1.83 19.33 5.46
C THR A 653 -2.10 20.29 6.60
N VAL A 654 -2.80 19.83 7.63
CA VAL A 654 -3.15 20.62 8.83
C VAL A 654 -2.55 19.97 10.07
N SER A 655 -1.95 20.79 10.94
CA SER A 655 -1.42 20.33 12.24
C SER A 655 -2.55 19.82 13.17
N GLU A 656 -2.20 18.96 14.12
CA GLU A 656 -3.17 18.38 15.04
C GLU A 656 -3.86 19.46 15.92
N ASP A 657 -3.11 20.50 16.29
CA ASP A 657 -3.62 21.65 17.06
C ASP A 657 -4.32 22.70 16.17
N LYS A 658 -4.39 22.44 14.86
CA LYS A 658 -4.95 23.29 13.82
C LYS A 658 -4.34 24.69 13.69
N LYS A 659 -3.19 24.94 14.30
CA LYS A 659 -2.54 26.25 14.26
C LYS A 659 -1.74 26.52 13.01
N THR A 660 -1.32 25.48 12.31
CA THR A 660 -0.53 25.60 11.09
C THR A 660 -1.11 24.71 9.98
N ALA A 661 -1.21 25.26 8.78
CA ALA A 661 -1.58 24.50 7.58
C ALA A 661 -0.68 24.87 6.41
N LEU A 662 -0.35 23.87 5.60
CA LEU A 662 0.34 24.05 4.32
C LEU A 662 -0.62 23.70 3.21
N VAL A 663 -0.78 24.59 2.23
CA VAL A 663 -1.61 24.39 1.05
C VAL A 663 -0.74 24.40 -0.18
N PHE A 664 -0.68 23.25 -0.86
CA PHE A 664 -0.02 23.10 -2.15
C PHE A 664 -1.04 23.38 -3.25
N TRP A 665 -0.68 24.26 -4.17
CA TRP A 665 -1.39 24.53 -5.41
C TRP A 665 -0.47 24.28 -6.59
N TYR A 666 -0.99 23.64 -7.63
CA TYR A 666 -0.28 23.35 -8.86
C TYR A 666 -1.20 23.57 -10.06
N ARG A 667 -0.66 24.14 -11.13
CA ARG A 667 -1.32 24.34 -12.43
C ARG A 667 -0.45 23.71 -13.52
N GLU A 668 -1.04 22.77 -14.29
CA GLU A 668 -0.29 22.07 -15.34
C GLU A 668 0.01 22.99 -16.53
N ARG A 669 -0.99 23.76 -16.99
CA ARG A 669 -0.84 24.66 -18.14
C ARG A 669 -1.33 26.07 -17.84
N ASN A 670 -0.61 27.04 -18.35
CA ASN A 670 -1.10 28.40 -18.37
C ASN A 670 -2.23 28.52 -19.40
N VAL A 671 -3.32 29.21 -19.03
CA VAL A 671 -4.54 29.32 -19.86
C VAL A 671 -4.85 30.79 -20.11
N VAL A 672 -5.12 31.08 -21.38
CA VAL A 672 -5.48 32.47 -21.78
C VAL A 672 -6.82 32.85 -21.15
N ASN A 673 -6.87 34.01 -20.48
CA ASN A 673 -8.07 34.56 -19.88
C ASN A 673 -8.74 33.58 -18.91
N ALA A 674 -7.92 33.00 -18.01
CA ALA A 674 -8.34 31.98 -17.04
C ALA A 674 -9.41 32.54 -16.08
N ASP A 675 -10.24 31.60 -15.56
CA ASP A 675 -11.25 31.92 -14.56
C ASP A 675 -10.61 32.37 -13.23
N PHE A 676 -11.35 33.15 -12.46
CA PHE A 676 -10.99 33.45 -11.08
C PHE A 676 -11.20 32.19 -10.22
N THR A 677 -10.11 31.64 -9.70
CA THR A 677 -10.16 30.41 -8.94
C THR A 677 -10.07 30.64 -7.44
N ARG A 678 -10.91 29.89 -6.71
CA ARG A 678 -10.90 29.84 -5.25
C ARG A 678 -10.92 28.39 -4.80
N VAL A 679 -10.17 28.09 -3.76
CA VAL A 679 -10.09 26.76 -3.18
C VAL A 679 -10.63 26.79 -1.76
N ARG A 680 -11.74 26.10 -1.51
CA ARG A 680 -12.28 25.93 -0.15
C ARG A 680 -11.39 24.98 0.63
N LEU A 681 -10.76 25.50 1.68
CA LEU A 681 -9.89 24.71 2.55
C LEU A 681 -10.69 23.80 3.47
N GLN A 682 -10.01 22.90 4.15
CA GLN A 682 -10.62 21.93 5.05
C GLN A 682 -9.82 21.81 6.36
N GLY A 683 -10.49 21.40 7.43
CA GLY A 683 -9.85 21.01 8.67
C GLY A 683 -9.29 22.15 9.53
N LEU A 684 -9.42 23.40 9.14
CA LEU A 684 -9.02 24.55 9.92
C LEU A 684 -9.96 24.72 11.12
N ASP A 685 -9.52 25.49 12.12
CA ASP A 685 -10.38 25.92 13.22
C ASP A 685 -11.19 27.16 12.76
N PRO A 686 -12.52 27.12 12.80
CA PRO A 686 -13.35 28.22 12.29
C PRO A 686 -13.13 29.55 13.04
N ASP A 687 -12.74 29.49 14.30
CA ASP A 687 -12.64 30.65 15.18
C ASP A 687 -11.22 31.26 15.23
N LEU A 688 -10.22 30.60 14.66
CA LEU A 688 -8.86 31.13 14.60
C LEU A 688 -8.66 32.02 13.37
N ILE A 689 -7.85 33.08 13.53
CA ILE A 689 -7.41 33.93 12.43
C ILE A 689 -6.07 33.39 11.93
N TYR A 690 -6.03 33.04 10.65
CA TYR A 690 -4.82 32.58 9.97
C TYR A 690 -4.20 33.69 9.14
N ARG A 691 -2.90 33.93 9.34
CA ARG A 691 -2.09 34.74 8.46
C ARG A 691 -1.54 33.87 7.33
N ASN A 692 -1.74 34.30 6.10
CA ASN A 692 -1.14 33.71 4.92
C ASN A 692 0.23 34.38 4.69
N GLU A 693 1.31 33.62 4.82
CA GLU A 693 2.68 34.15 4.69
C GLU A 693 3.01 34.60 3.25
N TYR A 694 2.33 34.05 2.25
CA TYR A 694 2.57 34.40 0.86
C TYR A 694 2.17 35.84 0.49
N ASN A 695 1.03 36.30 0.97
CA ASN A 695 0.45 37.62 0.62
C ASN A 695 0.08 38.47 1.84
N GLU A 696 0.46 38.04 3.04
CA GLU A 696 0.21 38.68 4.32
C GLU A 696 -1.26 38.93 4.68
N THR A 697 -2.19 38.30 3.98
CA THR A 697 -3.62 38.39 4.31
C THR A 697 -3.97 37.62 5.56
N GLU A 698 -5.00 38.09 6.26
CA GLU A 698 -5.54 37.49 7.48
C GLU A 698 -7.00 37.17 7.28
N ASN A 699 -7.37 35.90 7.55
CA ASN A 699 -8.72 35.41 7.39
C ASN A 699 -9.07 34.46 8.52
N TYR A 700 -10.33 34.47 8.95
CA TYR A 700 -10.82 33.42 9.83
C TYR A 700 -10.80 32.06 9.14
N GLY A 701 -10.67 30.98 9.92
CA GLY A 701 -10.70 29.63 9.36
C GLY A 701 -12.01 29.33 8.64
N ASP A 702 -13.15 29.80 9.14
CA ASP A 702 -14.44 29.63 8.46
C ASP A 702 -14.52 30.40 7.12
N GLU A 703 -13.89 31.59 7.00
CA GLU A 703 -13.78 32.29 5.72
C GLU A 703 -13.00 31.45 4.70
N LEU A 704 -11.83 30.91 5.08
CA LEU A 704 -11.01 30.07 4.22
C LEU A 704 -11.72 28.77 3.82
N MET A 705 -12.53 28.19 4.73
CA MET A 705 -13.29 26.96 4.46
C MET A 705 -14.57 27.21 3.62
N ASN A 706 -15.21 28.37 3.72
CA ASN A 706 -16.49 28.66 3.05
C ASN A 706 -16.35 29.58 1.82
N LEU A 707 -15.56 30.65 1.92
CA LEU A 707 -15.29 31.57 0.81
C LEU A 707 -14.12 31.09 -0.04
N GLY A 708 -13.13 30.46 0.59
CA GLY A 708 -11.97 29.87 -0.07
C GLY A 708 -10.76 30.79 -0.18
N LEU A 709 -9.58 30.17 -0.32
CA LEU A 709 -8.32 30.82 -0.64
C LEU A 709 -8.29 31.21 -2.12
N LEU A 710 -7.93 32.46 -2.41
CA LEU A 710 -7.70 32.92 -3.78
C LEU A 710 -6.38 32.34 -4.29
N THR A 711 -6.44 31.64 -5.41
CA THR A 711 -5.27 31.03 -6.07
C THR A 711 -4.99 31.67 -7.45
N THR A 712 -5.89 32.52 -7.95
CA THR A 712 -5.69 33.28 -9.19
C THR A 712 -4.65 34.38 -8.97
N ASP A 713 -3.60 34.36 -9.74
CA ASP A 713 -2.47 35.29 -9.60
C ASP A 713 -2.13 36.06 -10.83
N CYS A 714 -2.25 35.51 -12.01
CA CYS A 714 -2.07 36.23 -13.23
C CYS A 714 -3.14 35.87 -14.26
N THR A 715 -3.52 36.84 -15.02
CA THR A 715 -4.36 36.67 -16.21
C THR A 715 -3.45 36.39 -17.39
N ALA A 716 -3.71 35.33 -18.09
CA ALA A 716 -2.99 34.99 -19.29
C ALA A 716 -3.11 36.08 -20.34
N GLY A 717 -2.02 36.42 -20.98
CA GLY A 717 -1.95 37.39 -22.06
C GLY A 717 -1.23 38.70 -21.71
N GLU A 718 -1.14 39.07 -20.43
CA GLU A 718 -0.30 40.17 -19.98
C GLU A 718 0.54 39.70 -18.81
N PRO A 719 1.86 39.52 -18.98
CA PRO A 719 2.73 39.30 -17.83
C PRO A 719 2.58 40.49 -16.88
N THR A 720 2.27 40.20 -15.61
CA THR A 720 2.10 41.22 -14.58
C THR A 720 3.39 41.98 -14.27
N SER A 721 4.53 41.35 -14.61
CA SER A 721 5.84 41.99 -14.73
C SER A 721 6.73 41.18 -15.68
N GLU A 722 7.77 41.78 -16.22
CA GLU A 722 8.82 41.11 -16.97
C GLU A 722 9.59 40.09 -16.07
N ASP A 723 9.49 40.25 -14.74
CA ASP A 723 10.23 39.50 -13.74
C ASP A 723 9.47 38.23 -13.24
N GLU A 724 8.15 38.15 -13.50
CA GLU A 724 7.32 36.97 -13.07
C GLU A 724 6.47 36.46 -14.24
N PRO A 725 7.07 35.76 -15.21
CA PRO A 725 6.30 35.18 -16.30
C PRO A 725 5.40 34.06 -15.83
N CYS A 726 4.13 34.10 -16.19
CA CYS A 726 3.23 32.96 -16.02
C CYS A 726 3.64 31.84 -16.96
N THR A 727 4.07 30.69 -16.39
CA THR A 727 4.54 29.54 -17.14
C THR A 727 3.65 28.33 -16.95
N ASP A 728 3.82 27.31 -17.79
CA ASP A 728 3.30 25.98 -17.54
C ASP A 728 4.01 25.37 -16.34
N TYR A 729 3.37 24.41 -15.68
CA TYR A 729 3.89 23.69 -14.51
C TYR A 729 4.18 24.60 -13.30
N GLU A 730 3.33 25.60 -13.09
CA GLU A 730 3.44 26.54 -11.97
C GLU A 730 2.94 25.91 -10.67
N SER A 731 3.60 26.22 -9.56
CA SER A 731 3.17 25.73 -8.25
C SER A 731 3.47 26.71 -7.13
N ARG A 732 2.71 26.60 -6.03
CA ARG A 732 2.88 27.41 -4.81
C ARG A 732 2.61 26.61 -3.56
N ILE A 733 3.28 27.01 -2.49
CA ILE A 733 2.95 26.60 -1.12
C ILE A 733 2.47 27.83 -0.36
N TYR A 734 1.25 27.78 0.13
CA TYR A 734 0.74 28.76 1.07
C TYR A 734 0.90 28.23 2.50
N VAL A 735 1.65 28.96 3.32
CA VAL A 735 1.79 28.68 4.74
C VAL A 735 0.76 29.53 5.48
N LEU A 736 -0.10 28.87 6.24
CA LEU A 736 -1.14 29.49 7.04
C LEU A 736 -0.83 29.27 8.52
N THR A 737 -0.63 30.35 9.26
CA THR A 737 -0.27 30.30 10.69
C THR A 737 -1.31 31.05 11.50
N ALA A 738 -1.92 30.38 12.50
CA ALA A 738 -2.88 31.00 13.41
C ALA A 738 -2.18 31.97 14.37
N LYS A 739 -2.82 33.13 14.61
CA LYS A 739 -2.39 34.13 15.58
C LYS A 739 -2.74 33.79 17.01
#